data_25e24d7c3d54c331f005b3ec5e0cd3cc
#
_entry.id   25e24d7c3d54c331f005b3ec5e0cd3cc
#
_cell.length_a   1.000
_cell.length_b   1.000
_cell.length_c   1.000
_cell.angle_alpha   90.00
_cell.angle_beta   90.00
_cell.angle_gamma   90.00
#
_symmetry.space_group_name_H-M   'P 1'
#
loop_
_entity.id
_entity.type
_entity.pdbx_description
1 polymer ?
#
loop_
_entity_poly.entity_id
_entity_poly.type
_entity_poly.pdbx_seq_one_letter_code
_entity_poly.pdbx_strand_id
1 'polypeptide(L)'
;VARHNGETLRIEAWGKDSLRVRATRLSQIQDENWALTEAVPECGAEVTIADKAPEGCMDVRADSKSYGIIRNGRIAAVVNDAGIIMFLRDEKLLLREYYRMYVGTLSQESRCLKTVNREWKGIIGGDEFSLNMKFDSIDGEKIFGMGQYQQKYMDLKGCELELAQRNSQVSVPFMVSNMGYGLLWNNPSVGQVTFGKAYTEWIARSTKQMDYWITVADTPKQILESYTAVTGRAPMFPEDRMGMWQCKLRYRTQDEVLAVARKYQEEGIKIDQIVIDFFHWTYQGDWKFDKKYWPDPKAMIDELHSMGIKVVVSVWPSVDRKSENFEEMMEKGLLIRTERGAAQTYDYQGDCVEIDPFNPETREFVWEKCRQNYYDLGIDGFWLDNSEPDYGVYDFENYRYSKGPALTCSNMYPQMYSRIFFDKMKDLRDGNVVNLLRSGWAGSQKYGNVLWSGDVPSTFEAFYDQIQAGLNMGLAGIPWWNTDIGGFMTDDVNDPDFRELLIRWYQFAVYCPIMRMHGDRGPYDIPPLDTRDWGGGYLHTGQPNELWSYGEDNYKIMRKYYDIRISMHGYIRDLFREASENGSPLMRAMFYEFPEDEKCWDLQDQYMFGPKYLVAPIFHLGQREREVYLPAGTWKDTRDGKTYEGAGTVKVSAPLDSMPVFEKI
;
A
#
# COMPACT_ATOMS: atom_id res chain seq x y z
N VAL A 1 -11.04 31.70 1.79
CA VAL A 1 -11.85 31.14 2.88
C VAL A 1 -13.28 31.64 2.70
N ALA A 2 -14.24 30.71 2.68
CA ALA A 2 -15.66 31.00 2.68
C ALA A 2 -16.34 30.46 3.93
N ARG A 3 -17.45 31.09 4.34
CA ARG A 3 -18.26 30.62 5.47
C ARG A 3 -19.72 30.50 5.02
N HIS A 4 -20.31 29.34 5.24
CA HIS A 4 -21.70 29.07 4.89
C HIS A 4 -22.33 28.10 5.89
N ASN A 5 -23.51 28.44 6.44
CA ASN A 5 -24.29 27.57 7.35
C ASN A 5 -23.49 26.96 8.51
N GLY A 6 -22.60 27.73 9.14
CA GLY A 6 -21.76 27.25 10.24
C GLY A 6 -20.56 26.40 9.81
N GLU A 7 -20.31 26.27 8.53
CA GLU A 7 -19.13 25.63 7.96
C GLU A 7 -18.10 26.68 7.51
N THR A 8 -16.84 26.44 7.78
CA THR A 8 -15.71 27.19 7.22
C THR A 8 -15.05 26.34 6.16
N LEU A 9 -15.01 26.83 4.93
CA LEU A 9 -14.38 26.21 3.76
C LEU A 9 -13.10 26.98 3.39
N ARG A 10 -12.01 26.28 3.17
CA ARG A 10 -10.72 26.82 2.70
C ARG A 10 -10.23 26.01 1.49
N ILE A 11 -9.92 26.72 0.40
CA ILE A 11 -9.33 26.15 -0.81
C ILE A 11 -8.02 26.86 -1.08
N GLU A 12 -6.97 26.10 -1.35
CA GLU A 12 -5.61 26.59 -1.52
C GLU A 12 -4.95 25.89 -2.70
N ALA A 13 -4.05 26.59 -3.40
CA ALA A 13 -3.10 25.93 -4.30
C ALA A 13 -2.16 25.04 -3.47
N TRP A 14 -1.91 23.81 -3.94
CA TRP A 14 -1.02 22.86 -3.26
C TRP A 14 -0.33 21.96 -4.29
N GLY A 15 0.79 22.46 -4.85
CA GLY A 15 1.47 21.85 -5.97
C GLY A 15 0.95 22.37 -7.32
N LYS A 16 1.60 21.95 -8.40
CA LYS A 16 1.28 22.35 -9.77
C LYS A 16 -0.09 21.79 -10.19
N ASP A 17 -0.92 22.62 -10.82
CA ASP A 17 -2.25 22.23 -11.35
C ASP A 17 -3.10 21.48 -10.30
N SER A 18 -3.00 21.89 -9.02
CA SER A 18 -3.56 21.13 -7.90
C SER A 18 -4.12 22.05 -6.82
N LEU A 19 -5.15 21.58 -6.14
CA LEU A 19 -5.82 22.30 -5.05
C LEU A 19 -6.00 21.38 -3.84
N ARG A 20 -5.83 21.96 -2.63
CA ARG A 20 -6.23 21.35 -1.35
C ARG A 20 -7.53 22.00 -0.87
N VAL A 21 -8.48 21.18 -0.46
CA VAL A 21 -9.78 21.63 0.04
C VAL A 21 -9.97 21.13 1.47
N ARG A 22 -10.22 22.06 2.37
CA ARG A 22 -10.53 21.76 3.77
C ARG A 22 -11.83 22.42 4.19
N ALA A 23 -12.65 21.71 4.96
CA ALA A 23 -13.85 22.27 5.56
C ALA A 23 -14.04 21.75 6.98
N THR A 24 -14.61 22.58 7.86
CA THR A 24 -14.91 22.20 9.25
C THR A 24 -16.13 22.96 9.78
N ARG A 25 -16.80 22.36 10.75
CA ARG A 25 -17.81 23.03 11.59
C ARG A 25 -17.24 23.51 12.91
N LEU A 26 -15.96 23.27 13.19
CA LEU A 26 -15.27 23.88 14.33
C LEU A 26 -14.97 25.35 14.05
N SER A 27 -14.51 26.05 15.06
CA SER A 27 -14.18 27.50 14.98
C SER A 27 -13.01 27.75 14.02
N GLN A 28 -12.10 26.81 13.86
CA GLN A 28 -10.88 26.91 13.05
C GLN A 28 -10.59 25.63 12.28
N ILE A 29 -10.02 25.79 11.10
CA ILE A 29 -9.43 24.69 10.33
C ILE A 29 -8.15 24.24 11.01
N GLN A 30 -7.96 22.92 11.13
CA GLN A 30 -6.76 22.32 11.69
C GLN A 30 -5.60 22.43 10.68
N ASP A 31 -4.40 22.71 11.17
CA ASP A 31 -3.20 22.88 10.31
C ASP A 31 -2.41 21.57 10.07
N GLU A 32 -3.00 20.43 10.37
CA GLU A 32 -2.37 19.13 10.08
C GLU A 32 -2.32 18.85 8.58
N ASN A 33 -1.17 18.38 8.11
CA ASN A 33 -0.96 18.08 6.69
C ASN A 33 -1.22 16.61 6.33
N TRP A 34 -1.21 15.70 7.32
CA TRP A 34 -1.37 14.25 7.16
C TRP A 34 -0.37 13.66 6.15
N ALA A 35 -0.87 13.25 4.96
CA ALA A 35 -0.02 12.71 3.89
C ALA A 35 0.77 13.78 3.14
N LEU A 36 0.26 15.02 3.10
CA LEU A 36 0.86 16.11 2.36
C LEU A 36 2.14 16.62 3.04
N THR A 37 3.13 17.03 2.25
CA THR A 37 4.36 17.63 2.75
C THR A 37 4.15 19.12 3.06
N GLU A 38 4.98 19.69 3.94
CA GLU A 38 4.95 21.14 4.24
C GLU A 38 5.51 21.97 3.08
N ALA A 39 6.52 21.45 2.40
CA ALA A 39 7.11 22.12 1.25
C ALA A 39 6.25 21.91 0.00
N VAL A 40 5.60 22.95 -0.45
CA VAL A 40 4.81 22.94 -1.69
C VAL A 40 5.60 23.64 -2.78
N PRO A 41 6.10 22.92 -3.79
CA PRO A 41 6.80 23.56 -4.90
C PRO A 41 5.82 24.45 -5.68
N GLU A 42 6.28 25.65 -6.01
CA GLU A 42 5.68 26.61 -6.94
C GLU A 42 4.14 26.54 -7.10
N CYS A 43 3.41 27.13 -6.20
CA CYS A 43 1.99 27.32 -6.38
C CYS A 43 1.58 28.75 -6.07
N GLY A 44 0.79 29.32 -6.97
CA GLY A 44 0.18 30.64 -6.81
C GLY A 44 -1.27 30.57 -7.27
N ALA A 45 -2.22 30.68 -6.33
CA ALA A 45 -3.63 30.73 -6.70
C ALA A 45 -4.05 32.16 -7.05
N GLU A 46 -4.71 32.31 -8.16
CA GLU A 46 -5.50 33.50 -8.46
C GLU A 46 -6.89 33.34 -7.86
N VAL A 47 -7.36 34.35 -7.12
CA VAL A 47 -8.68 34.37 -6.50
C VAL A 47 -9.49 35.51 -7.09
N THR A 48 -10.65 35.18 -7.65
CA THR A 48 -11.61 36.18 -8.18
C THR A 48 -13.01 35.92 -7.65
N ILE A 49 -13.84 36.97 -7.67
CA ILE A 49 -15.27 36.86 -7.33
C ILE A 49 -16.06 37.29 -8.57
N ALA A 50 -17.08 36.54 -8.95
CA ALA A 50 -17.94 36.82 -10.09
C ALA A 50 -19.43 36.76 -9.71
N ASP A 51 -20.24 37.57 -10.34
CA ASP A 51 -21.71 37.56 -10.19
C ASP A 51 -22.39 36.51 -11.01
N LYS A 52 -21.68 35.86 -11.93
CA LYS A 52 -22.15 34.80 -12.81
C LYS A 52 -21.19 33.62 -12.81
N ALA A 53 -21.74 32.42 -12.98
CA ALA A 53 -20.93 31.23 -13.19
C ALA A 53 -20.01 31.41 -14.41
N PRO A 54 -18.73 30.98 -14.33
CA PRO A 54 -17.85 30.91 -15.51
C PRO A 54 -18.49 30.09 -16.65
N GLU A 55 -18.12 30.40 -17.88
CA GLU A 55 -18.50 29.58 -19.03
C GLU A 55 -18.02 28.15 -18.83
N GLY A 56 -18.86 27.16 -19.16
CA GLY A 56 -18.57 25.75 -18.93
C GLY A 56 -18.87 25.24 -17.51
N CYS A 57 -19.15 26.13 -16.56
CA CYS A 57 -19.56 25.75 -15.21
C CYS A 57 -21.08 25.48 -15.19
N MET A 58 -21.48 24.29 -14.81
CA MET A 58 -22.89 23.91 -14.66
C MET A 58 -23.28 23.93 -13.19
N ASP A 59 -23.71 25.09 -12.67
CA ASP A 59 -24.22 25.18 -11.30
C ASP A 59 -25.50 24.38 -11.13
N VAL A 60 -25.58 23.61 -10.06
CA VAL A 60 -26.78 22.86 -9.64
C VAL A 60 -27.88 23.78 -9.07
N ARG A 61 -27.53 25.03 -8.76
CA ARG A 61 -28.44 26.06 -8.26
C ARG A 61 -28.56 27.19 -9.26
N ALA A 62 -29.71 27.28 -9.87
CA ALA A 62 -30.00 28.34 -10.82
C ALA A 62 -30.16 29.75 -10.17
N ASP A 63 -30.25 29.82 -8.83
CA ASP A 63 -30.44 31.05 -8.08
C ASP A 63 -29.18 31.59 -7.37
N SER A 64 -28.02 30.99 -7.65
CA SER A 64 -26.75 31.48 -7.12
C SER A 64 -26.41 32.89 -7.64
N LYS A 65 -25.99 33.77 -6.73
CA LYS A 65 -25.77 35.20 -7.00
C LYS A 65 -24.31 35.61 -7.00
N SER A 66 -23.43 34.75 -6.48
CA SER A 66 -21.99 35.03 -6.45
C SER A 66 -21.18 33.73 -6.46
N TYR A 67 -19.99 33.82 -7.02
CA TYR A 67 -19.06 32.71 -7.17
C TYR A 67 -17.66 33.16 -6.77
N GLY A 68 -17.04 32.40 -5.84
CA GLY A 68 -15.61 32.49 -5.57
C GLY A 68 -14.88 31.54 -6.53
N ILE A 69 -13.88 32.03 -7.24
CA ILE A 69 -13.10 31.25 -8.19
C ILE A 69 -11.65 31.23 -7.70
N ILE A 70 -11.11 30.04 -7.49
CA ILE A 70 -9.72 29.82 -7.10
C ILE A 70 -9.07 29.02 -8.22
N ARG A 71 -8.11 29.63 -8.92
CA ARG A 71 -7.39 29.05 -10.05
C ARG A 71 -5.94 28.77 -9.71
N ASN A 72 -5.45 27.59 -10.06
CA ASN A 72 -4.03 27.23 -9.99
C ASN A 72 -3.65 26.46 -11.28
N GLY A 73 -3.07 27.18 -12.24
CA GLY A 73 -2.75 26.60 -13.56
C GLY A 73 -3.98 26.11 -14.30
N ARG A 74 -4.01 24.83 -14.62
CA ARG A 74 -5.09 24.17 -15.40
C ARG A 74 -6.35 23.84 -14.59
N ILE A 75 -6.27 23.84 -13.25
CA ILE A 75 -7.43 23.57 -12.39
C ILE A 75 -8.00 24.86 -11.81
N ALA A 76 -9.32 24.94 -11.76
CA ALA A 76 -10.02 25.96 -10.99
C ALA A 76 -11.12 25.34 -10.13
N ALA A 77 -11.26 25.81 -8.89
CA ALA A 77 -12.43 25.54 -8.06
C ALA A 77 -13.38 26.74 -8.11
N VAL A 78 -14.63 26.50 -8.43
CA VAL A 78 -15.71 27.48 -8.44
C VAL A 78 -16.65 27.15 -7.29
N VAL A 79 -16.81 28.07 -6.36
CA VAL A 79 -17.64 27.90 -5.16
C VAL A 79 -18.81 28.87 -5.23
N ASN A 80 -20.03 28.36 -5.27
CA ASN A 80 -21.22 29.20 -5.27
C ASN A 80 -21.56 29.71 -3.86
N ASP A 81 -22.54 30.59 -3.74
CA ASP A 81 -23.00 31.18 -2.48
C ASP A 81 -23.64 30.19 -1.48
N ALA A 82 -23.94 28.95 -1.94
CA ALA A 82 -24.35 27.85 -1.09
C ALA A 82 -23.15 26.98 -0.60
N GLY A 83 -21.92 27.34 -0.97
CA GLY A 83 -20.71 26.60 -0.61
C GLY A 83 -20.50 25.30 -1.41
N ILE A 84 -21.20 25.09 -2.52
CA ILE A 84 -21.04 23.92 -3.42
C ILE A 84 -19.84 24.17 -4.32
N ILE A 85 -18.95 23.16 -4.43
CA ILE A 85 -17.71 23.24 -5.20
C ILE A 85 -17.89 22.54 -6.55
N MET A 86 -17.41 23.21 -7.59
CA MET A 86 -17.28 22.68 -8.94
C MET A 86 -15.83 22.85 -9.39
N PHE A 87 -15.23 21.79 -9.89
CA PHE A 87 -13.86 21.82 -10.42
C PHE A 87 -13.90 21.90 -11.95
N LEU A 88 -13.11 22.83 -12.47
CA LEU A 88 -12.89 22.96 -13.92
C LEU A 88 -11.46 22.51 -14.23
N ARG A 89 -11.30 21.82 -15.36
CA ARG A 89 -10.03 21.56 -16.01
C ARG A 89 -10.03 22.26 -17.36
N ASP A 90 -9.04 23.13 -17.61
CA ASP A 90 -8.96 23.91 -18.86
C ASP A 90 -10.31 24.58 -19.21
N GLU A 91 -10.93 25.24 -18.24
CA GLU A 91 -12.22 25.95 -18.31
C GLU A 91 -13.45 25.05 -18.56
N LYS A 92 -13.33 23.72 -18.49
CA LYS A 92 -14.44 22.78 -18.65
C LYS A 92 -14.77 22.10 -17.33
N LEU A 93 -16.06 21.91 -17.05
CA LEU A 93 -16.48 21.17 -15.86
C LEU A 93 -15.90 19.76 -15.88
N LEU A 94 -15.16 19.44 -14.81
CA LEU A 94 -14.55 18.13 -14.59
C LEU A 94 -15.32 17.35 -13.52
N LEU A 95 -15.48 17.93 -12.34
CA LEU A 95 -16.04 17.26 -11.17
C LEU A 95 -16.89 18.26 -10.39
N ARG A 96 -18.00 17.82 -9.85
CA ARG A 96 -18.93 18.67 -9.10
C ARG A 96 -19.41 17.94 -7.86
N GLU A 97 -19.50 18.66 -6.74
CA GLU A 97 -20.16 18.14 -5.55
C GLU A 97 -21.63 17.82 -5.82
N TYR A 98 -22.07 16.65 -5.37
CA TYR A 98 -23.42 16.16 -5.58
C TYR A 98 -24.40 16.88 -4.68
N TYR A 99 -25.37 17.57 -5.29
CA TYR A 99 -26.42 18.28 -4.57
C TYR A 99 -27.76 18.07 -5.26
N ARG A 100 -28.80 17.74 -4.51
CA ARG A 100 -30.17 17.61 -5.01
C ARG A 100 -31.11 18.32 -4.07
N MET A 101 -31.98 19.14 -4.63
CA MET A 101 -33.04 19.80 -3.92
C MET A 101 -34.19 20.05 -4.90
N TYR A 102 -35.40 19.70 -4.47
CA TYR A 102 -36.58 20.06 -5.22
C TYR A 102 -37.08 21.46 -4.75
N VAL A 103 -37.19 22.38 -5.70
CA VAL A 103 -37.79 23.72 -5.48
C VAL A 103 -39.13 23.75 -6.19
N GLY A 104 -40.21 23.82 -5.44
CA GLY A 104 -41.57 23.91 -6.00
C GLY A 104 -41.89 25.30 -6.60
N THR A 105 -42.86 25.35 -7.48
CA THR A 105 -43.30 26.59 -8.13
C THR A 105 -43.91 27.65 -7.21
N LEU A 106 -44.13 27.32 -5.94
CA LEU A 106 -44.71 28.18 -4.92
C LEU A 106 -43.71 28.69 -3.88
N SER A 107 -42.44 28.79 -4.21
CA SER A 107 -41.36 29.26 -3.35
C SER A 107 -41.16 28.43 -2.05
N GLN A 108 -41.66 27.22 -1.99
CA GLN A 108 -41.43 26.31 -0.86
C GLN A 108 -40.48 25.20 -1.25
N GLU A 109 -39.41 25.05 -0.46
CA GLU A 109 -38.46 23.93 -0.58
C GLU A 109 -39.13 22.61 -0.18
N SER A 110 -39.09 21.61 -1.03
CA SER A 110 -39.40 20.24 -0.61
C SER A 110 -38.16 19.58 -0.03
N ARG A 111 -38.17 19.33 1.26
CA ARG A 111 -37.06 18.70 1.97
C ARG A 111 -36.95 17.20 1.73
N CYS A 112 -38.00 16.56 1.23
CA CYS A 112 -38.03 15.11 1.00
C CYS A 112 -37.03 14.64 -0.06
N LEU A 113 -36.62 15.49 -1.00
CA LEU A 113 -35.65 15.18 -2.05
C LEU A 113 -34.29 15.86 -1.80
N LYS A 114 -34.10 16.54 -0.67
CA LYS A 114 -32.86 17.25 -0.39
C LYS A 114 -31.73 16.27 -0.06
N THR A 115 -30.69 16.27 -0.89
CA THR A 115 -29.42 15.61 -0.62
C THR A 115 -28.32 16.67 -0.65
N VAL A 116 -27.59 16.79 0.45
CA VAL A 116 -26.51 17.75 0.58
C VAL A 116 -25.19 17.11 0.17
N ASN A 117 -24.28 17.93 -0.35
CA ASN A 117 -22.94 17.55 -0.77
C ASN A 117 -22.05 17.08 0.39
N ARG A 118 -22.15 17.75 1.55
CA ARG A 118 -21.44 17.44 2.78
C ARG A 118 -22.42 17.33 3.94
N GLU A 119 -22.53 16.14 4.52
CA GLU A 119 -23.39 15.88 5.66
C GLU A 119 -22.52 15.66 6.91
N TRP A 120 -22.67 16.55 7.90
CA TRP A 120 -21.95 16.50 9.16
C TRP A 120 -22.90 16.07 10.28
N LYS A 121 -22.51 15.02 11.03
CA LYS A 121 -23.23 14.56 12.23
C LYS A 121 -22.28 14.58 13.41
N GLY A 122 -22.59 15.38 14.44
CA GLY A 122 -21.77 15.45 15.66
C GLY A 122 -21.75 14.11 16.40
N ILE A 123 -20.57 13.72 16.86
CA ILE A 123 -20.36 12.52 17.68
C ILE A 123 -20.49 12.93 19.15
N ILE A 124 -21.30 12.18 19.91
CA ILE A 124 -21.55 12.47 21.32
C ILE A 124 -20.27 12.21 22.13
N GLY A 125 -19.92 13.17 22.98
CA GLY A 125 -18.79 13.05 23.91
C GLY A 125 -17.46 13.61 23.40
N GLY A 126 -17.43 14.20 22.17
CA GLY A 126 -16.25 14.82 21.58
C GLY A 126 -16.56 16.04 20.74
N ASP A 127 -15.54 16.56 20.06
CA ASP A 127 -15.62 17.64 19.07
C ASP A 127 -15.48 17.12 17.63
N GLU A 128 -15.62 15.82 17.44
CA GLU A 128 -15.57 15.14 16.15
C GLU A 128 -16.95 15.05 15.50
N PHE A 129 -16.93 14.79 14.22
CA PHE A 129 -18.10 14.58 13.36
C PHE A 129 -17.94 13.31 12.53
N SER A 130 -19.03 12.60 12.27
CA SER A 130 -19.14 11.77 11.11
C SER A 130 -19.41 12.65 9.89
N LEU A 131 -18.69 12.43 8.81
CA LEU A 131 -18.78 13.22 7.59
C LEU A 131 -19.08 12.31 6.40
N ASN A 132 -20.13 12.63 5.65
CA ASN A 132 -20.37 12.05 4.32
C ASN A 132 -20.22 13.15 3.28
N MET A 133 -19.37 12.91 2.27
CA MET A 133 -19.14 13.83 1.16
C MET A 133 -19.42 13.14 -0.17
N LYS A 134 -20.09 13.84 -1.09
CA LYS A 134 -20.51 13.30 -2.37
C LYS A 134 -20.08 14.16 -3.54
N PHE A 135 -19.65 13.48 -4.63
CA PHE A 135 -19.47 14.08 -5.96
C PHE A 135 -20.42 13.43 -6.97
N ASP A 136 -20.84 14.18 -7.98
CA ASP A 136 -21.52 13.59 -9.13
C ASP A 136 -20.64 12.50 -9.77
N SER A 137 -21.26 11.42 -10.22
CA SER A 137 -20.55 10.42 -11.03
C SER A 137 -20.40 10.92 -12.47
N ILE A 138 -19.30 10.57 -13.10
CA ILE A 138 -19.01 10.90 -14.49
C ILE A 138 -19.27 9.67 -15.37
N ASP A 139 -20.04 9.82 -16.43
CA ASP A 139 -20.30 8.72 -17.36
C ASP A 139 -19.03 8.29 -18.09
N GLY A 140 -18.79 6.98 -18.16
CA GLY A 140 -17.59 6.40 -18.77
C GLY A 140 -16.31 6.52 -17.91
N GLU A 141 -16.45 7.03 -16.69
CA GLU A 141 -15.32 7.11 -15.77
C GLU A 141 -14.87 5.73 -15.31
N LYS A 142 -13.54 5.51 -15.33
CA LYS A 142 -12.83 4.39 -14.71
C LYS A 142 -11.94 4.92 -13.61
N ILE A 143 -11.86 4.19 -12.49
CA ILE A 143 -11.17 4.62 -11.28
C ILE A 143 -10.16 3.55 -10.87
N PHE A 144 -8.94 3.97 -10.57
CA PHE A 144 -7.81 3.10 -10.23
C PHE A 144 -7.08 3.64 -9.00
N GLY A 145 -6.15 2.84 -8.43
CA GLY A 145 -5.37 3.23 -7.26
C GLY A 145 -5.99 2.70 -5.98
N MET A 146 -6.10 3.52 -4.95
CA MET A 146 -6.65 3.22 -3.62
C MET A 146 -5.84 2.23 -2.78
N GLY A 147 -4.68 1.74 -3.25
CA GLY A 147 -3.89 0.74 -2.58
C GLY A 147 -4.23 -0.69 -2.99
N GLN A 148 -4.01 -1.66 -2.10
CA GLN A 148 -4.33 -3.06 -2.39
C GLN A 148 -5.57 -3.52 -1.62
N TYR A 149 -6.49 -4.09 -2.38
CA TYR A 149 -7.66 -4.80 -1.90
C TYR A 149 -7.66 -6.18 -2.55
N GLN A 150 -7.99 -7.23 -1.81
CA GLN A 150 -7.97 -8.61 -2.32
C GLN A 150 -9.23 -8.86 -3.15
N GLN A 151 -9.21 -8.40 -4.39
CA GLN A 151 -10.33 -8.48 -5.35
C GLN A 151 -9.84 -8.48 -6.79
N LYS A 152 -10.63 -9.07 -7.67
CA LYS A 152 -10.30 -9.29 -9.08
C LYS A 152 -10.45 -8.05 -9.99
N TYR A 153 -10.90 -6.91 -9.47
CA TYR A 153 -11.17 -5.72 -10.28
C TYR A 153 -10.01 -4.75 -10.23
N MET A 154 -9.49 -4.36 -11.38
CA MET A 154 -8.54 -3.27 -11.53
C MET A 154 -9.25 -1.92 -11.54
N ASP A 155 -10.34 -1.80 -12.34
CA ASP A 155 -11.24 -0.65 -12.33
C ASP A 155 -12.18 -0.74 -11.12
N LEU A 156 -12.12 0.26 -10.26
CA LEU A 156 -12.88 0.32 -9.01
C LEU A 156 -14.26 0.97 -9.16
N LYS A 157 -14.64 1.38 -10.39
CA LYS A 157 -15.97 1.95 -10.63
C LYS A 157 -17.06 0.92 -10.35
N GLY A 158 -17.97 1.25 -9.45
CA GLY A 158 -19.00 0.33 -8.94
C GLY A 158 -18.61 -0.39 -7.65
N CYS A 159 -17.37 -0.25 -7.17
CA CYS A 159 -16.92 -0.85 -5.91
C CYS A 159 -17.21 0.04 -4.69
N GLU A 160 -17.39 -0.60 -3.56
CA GLU A 160 -17.31 0.00 -2.23
C GLU A 160 -16.05 -0.52 -1.53
N LEU A 161 -15.23 0.38 -1.00
CA LEU A 161 -14.00 0.04 -0.31
C LEU A 161 -14.03 0.57 1.12
N GLU A 162 -13.65 -0.26 2.07
CA GLU A 162 -13.39 0.18 3.44
C GLU A 162 -12.10 1.01 3.47
N LEU A 163 -12.11 2.15 4.13
CA LEU A 163 -10.94 2.95 4.39
C LEU A 163 -10.42 2.60 5.80
N ALA A 164 -9.80 1.45 5.90
CA ALA A 164 -9.14 0.93 7.09
C ALA A 164 -8.04 -0.05 6.69
N GLN A 165 -7.07 -0.25 7.58
CA GLN A 165 -6.02 -1.23 7.38
C GLN A 165 -6.44 -2.58 7.97
N ARG A 166 -6.21 -3.66 7.22
CA ARG A 166 -6.43 -5.05 7.66
C ARG A 166 -5.36 -5.94 7.04
N ASN A 167 -5.12 -7.11 7.62
CA ASN A 167 -4.24 -8.09 6.97
C ASN A 167 -4.71 -8.35 5.53
N SER A 168 -3.78 -8.28 4.58
CA SER A 168 -3.95 -8.35 3.13
C SER A 168 -4.68 -7.15 2.49
N GLN A 169 -5.16 -6.17 3.25
CA GLN A 169 -5.75 -4.94 2.75
C GLN A 169 -4.91 -3.73 3.18
N VAL A 170 -4.43 -2.96 2.22
CA VAL A 170 -3.73 -1.69 2.46
C VAL A 170 -4.52 -0.56 1.80
N SER A 171 -5.14 0.27 2.62
CA SER A 171 -5.94 1.41 2.17
C SER A 171 -5.05 2.64 2.01
N VAL A 172 -4.84 3.06 0.76
CA VAL A 172 -4.15 4.31 0.41
C VAL A 172 -5.15 5.17 -0.35
N PRO A 173 -5.80 6.16 0.26
CA PRO A 173 -6.99 6.80 -0.28
C PRO A 173 -6.67 7.82 -1.38
N PHE A 174 -5.89 7.42 -2.37
CA PHE A 174 -5.57 8.17 -3.58
C PHE A 174 -6.06 7.41 -4.81
N MET A 175 -6.94 8.05 -5.57
CA MET A 175 -7.50 7.52 -6.81
C MET A 175 -6.98 8.26 -8.03
N VAL A 176 -6.89 7.54 -9.14
CA VAL A 176 -6.59 8.06 -10.49
C VAL A 176 -7.79 7.80 -11.40
N SER A 177 -8.29 8.83 -12.07
CA SER A 177 -9.40 8.73 -13.01
C SER A 177 -8.90 8.83 -14.45
N ASN A 178 -9.51 8.03 -15.37
CA ASN A 178 -9.28 8.15 -16.81
C ASN A 178 -9.76 9.51 -17.37
N MET A 179 -10.52 10.29 -16.57
CA MET A 179 -10.96 11.65 -16.93
C MET A 179 -9.86 12.70 -16.75
N GLY A 180 -8.64 12.28 -16.38
CA GLY A 180 -7.45 13.13 -16.27
C GLY A 180 -7.39 13.93 -14.97
N TYR A 181 -7.78 13.32 -13.86
CA TYR A 181 -7.57 13.86 -12.52
C TYR A 181 -7.19 12.77 -11.54
N GLY A 182 -6.55 13.19 -10.45
CA GLY A 182 -6.31 12.38 -9.26
C GLY A 182 -6.88 13.07 -8.02
N LEU A 183 -7.41 12.28 -7.08
CA LEU A 183 -7.95 12.78 -5.82
C LEU A 183 -7.41 11.99 -4.64
N LEU A 184 -6.82 12.69 -3.68
CA LEU A 184 -6.40 12.15 -2.38
C LEU A 184 -7.43 12.55 -1.33
N TRP A 185 -8.08 11.59 -0.71
CA TRP A 185 -8.82 11.78 0.54
C TRP A 185 -7.82 11.84 1.70
N ASN A 186 -7.36 13.06 2.02
CA ASN A 186 -6.31 13.32 3.01
C ASN A 186 -6.86 13.28 4.44
N ASN A 187 -7.56 12.22 4.77
CA ASN A 187 -8.23 12.05 6.06
C ASN A 187 -7.94 10.65 6.62
N PRO A 188 -7.24 10.53 7.76
CA PRO A 188 -6.83 9.24 8.32
C PRO A 188 -7.94 8.53 9.10
N SER A 189 -9.15 9.08 9.15
CA SER A 189 -10.31 8.43 9.79
C SER A 189 -10.62 7.09 9.13
N VAL A 190 -11.00 6.12 9.94
CA VAL A 190 -11.68 4.92 9.43
C VAL A 190 -12.98 5.33 8.75
N GLY A 191 -13.26 4.76 7.60
CA GLY A 191 -14.44 5.12 6.81
C GLY A 191 -14.65 4.20 5.63
N GLN A 192 -15.23 4.73 4.58
CA GLN A 192 -15.43 4.01 3.32
C GLN A 192 -15.52 4.97 2.14
N VAL A 193 -15.31 4.43 0.95
CA VAL A 193 -15.63 5.11 -0.31
C VAL A 193 -16.49 4.20 -1.17
N THR A 194 -17.51 4.79 -1.80
CA THR A 194 -18.36 4.10 -2.77
C THR A 194 -18.25 4.82 -4.11
N PHE A 195 -17.69 4.16 -5.12
CA PHE A 195 -17.57 4.67 -6.49
C PHE A 195 -18.83 4.32 -7.30
N GLY A 196 -19.97 4.85 -6.87
CA GLY A 196 -21.28 4.52 -7.43
C GLY A 196 -21.53 5.11 -8.82
N LYS A 197 -22.59 4.64 -9.48
CA LYS A 197 -23.03 5.15 -10.78
C LYS A 197 -23.75 6.50 -10.70
N ALA A 198 -24.43 6.79 -9.58
CA ALA A 198 -25.13 8.06 -9.38
C ALA A 198 -24.21 9.12 -8.77
N TYR A 199 -23.39 8.73 -7.85
CA TYR A 199 -22.41 9.59 -7.16
C TYR A 199 -21.26 8.76 -6.60
N THR A 200 -20.14 9.42 -6.37
CA THR A 200 -19.04 8.91 -5.52
C THR A 200 -19.22 9.47 -4.12
N GLU A 201 -19.20 8.61 -3.09
CA GLU A 201 -19.36 9.01 -1.71
C GLU A 201 -18.13 8.63 -0.89
N TRP A 202 -17.57 9.61 -0.17
CA TRP A 202 -16.51 9.45 0.80
C TRP A 202 -17.05 9.64 2.21
N ILE A 203 -16.77 8.70 3.10
CA ILE A 203 -17.23 8.73 4.48
C ILE A 203 -16.03 8.68 5.42
N ALA A 204 -15.95 9.67 6.34
CA ALA A 204 -15.09 9.59 7.52
C ALA A 204 -16.01 9.33 8.74
N ARG A 205 -15.75 8.23 9.47
CA ARG A 205 -16.59 7.87 10.63
C ARG A 205 -16.38 8.80 11.83
N SER A 206 -15.16 9.36 11.96
CA SER A 206 -14.84 10.33 13.02
C SER A 206 -13.76 11.29 12.54
N THR A 207 -14.09 12.57 12.39
CA THR A 207 -13.15 13.59 11.95
C THR A 207 -13.51 14.97 12.48
N LYS A 208 -12.52 15.84 12.61
CA LYS A 208 -12.69 17.26 12.94
C LYS A 208 -12.84 18.14 11.72
N GLN A 209 -12.37 17.66 10.56
CA GLN A 209 -12.46 18.38 9.30
C GLN A 209 -12.47 17.45 8.09
N MET A 210 -13.05 17.92 7.02
CA MET A 210 -12.83 17.41 5.67
C MET A 210 -11.48 17.88 5.18
N ASP A 211 -10.72 17.01 4.54
CA ASP A 211 -9.47 17.36 3.88
C ASP A 211 -9.28 16.46 2.68
N TYR A 212 -9.14 17.04 1.49
CA TYR A 212 -8.77 16.32 0.28
C TYR A 212 -7.94 17.21 -0.65
N TRP A 213 -7.18 16.55 -1.50
CA TRP A 213 -6.35 17.16 -2.51
C TRP A 213 -6.74 16.63 -3.89
N ILE A 214 -6.77 17.51 -4.89
CA ILE A 214 -7.13 17.17 -6.28
C ILE A 214 -6.12 17.78 -7.23
N THR A 215 -5.73 17.01 -8.26
CA THR A 215 -4.84 17.43 -9.34
C THR A 215 -5.42 17.07 -10.69
N VAL A 216 -5.01 17.78 -11.76
CA VAL A 216 -5.37 17.50 -13.13
C VAL A 216 -4.14 17.37 -14.02
N ALA A 217 -4.16 16.42 -14.95
CA ALA A 217 -3.10 16.22 -15.93
C ALA A 217 -3.61 15.44 -17.15
N ASP A 218 -2.77 15.33 -18.20
CA ASP A 218 -3.17 14.64 -19.44
C ASP A 218 -2.97 13.11 -19.34
N THR A 219 -2.04 12.66 -18.52
CA THR A 219 -1.69 11.23 -18.40
C THR A 219 -1.62 10.77 -16.93
N PRO A 220 -1.87 9.49 -16.67
CA PRO A 220 -1.68 8.90 -15.32
C PRO A 220 -0.28 9.11 -14.76
N LYS A 221 0.74 9.10 -15.60
CA LYS A 221 2.13 9.38 -15.21
C LYS A 221 2.27 10.77 -14.59
N GLN A 222 1.72 11.79 -15.25
CA GLN A 222 1.77 13.18 -14.74
C GLN A 222 0.93 13.35 -13.47
N ILE A 223 -0.20 12.65 -13.35
CA ILE A 223 -1.02 12.63 -12.12
C ILE A 223 -0.18 12.08 -10.95
N LEU A 224 0.50 10.95 -11.15
CA LEU A 224 1.35 10.34 -10.14
C LEU A 224 2.55 11.22 -9.77
N GLU A 225 3.17 11.85 -10.75
CA GLU A 225 4.26 12.80 -10.53
C GLU A 225 3.82 13.96 -9.63
N SER A 226 2.64 14.55 -9.90
CA SER A 226 2.06 15.61 -9.08
C SER A 226 1.72 15.13 -7.66
N TYR A 227 1.13 13.94 -7.54
CA TYR A 227 0.79 13.33 -6.24
C TYR A 227 2.04 13.05 -5.39
N THR A 228 3.06 12.43 -5.98
CA THR A 228 4.28 12.10 -5.24
C THR A 228 5.13 13.33 -4.93
N ALA A 229 5.01 14.40 -5.70
CA ALA A 229 5.66 15.69 -5.38
C ALA A 229 5.11 16.31 -4.09
N VAL A 230 3.83 16.13 -3.78
CA VAL A 230 3.19 16.71 -2.58
C VAL A 230 3.07 15.74 -1.41
N THR A 231 3.29 14.43 -1.61
CA THR A 231 3.25 13.43 -0.53
C THR A 231 4.64 12.85 -0.19
N GLY A 232 5.63 13.17 -1.00
CA GLY A 232 6.99 12.63 -0.90
C GLY A 232 7.18 11.40 -1.79
N ARG A 233 8.39 11.22 -2.29
CA ARG A 233 8.81 10.11 -3.15
C ARG A 233 9.55 9.05 -2.35
N ALA A 234 9.54 7.81 -2.84
CA ALA A 234 10.39 6.77 -2.31
C ALA A 234 11.87 7.16 -2.49
N PRO A 235 12.75 6.90 -1.52
CA PRO A 235 14.19 7.09 -1.72
C PRO A 235 14.72 6.14 -2.80
N MET A 236 15.96 6.33 -3.26
CA MET A 236 16.60 5.38 -4.15
C MET A 236 16.74 4.03 -3.43
N PHE A 237 16.33 2.95 -4.07
CA PHE A 237 16.43 1.61 -3.50
C PHE A 237 17.89 1.12 -3.55
N PRO A 238 18.45 0.56 -2.45
CA PRO A 238 19.83 0.08 -2.41
C PRO A 238 20.07 -1.08 -3.39
N GLU A 239 21.15 -0.98 -4.18
CA GLU A 239 21.48 -1.98 -5.21
C GLU A 239 21.75 -3.37 -4.65
N ASP A 240 22.26 -3.46 -3.43
CA ASP A 240 22.57 -4.72 -2.74
C ASP A 240 21.34 -5.45 -2.17
N ARG A 241 20.14 -4.99 -2.52
CA ARG A 241 18.85 -5.60 -2.13
C ARG A 241 17.88 -5.80 -3.29
N MET A 242 18.29 -5.56 -4.55
CA MET A 242 17.43 -5.66 -5.73
C MET A 242 17.25 -7.09 -6.24
N GLY A 243 18.07 -8.03 -5.78
CA GLY A 243 18.02 -9.44 -6.12
C GLY A 243 16.92 -10.21 -5.39
N MET A 244 17.18 -11.46 -5.10
CA MET A 244 16.23 -12.34 -4.42
C MET A 244 16.40 -12.27 -2.90
N TRP A 245 15.28 -12.24 -2.18
CA TRP A 245 15.21 -12.37 -0.73
C TRP A 245 14.71 -13.75 -0.35
N GLN A 246 15.29 -14.34 0.69
CA GLN A 246 14.89 -15.64 1.21
C GLN A 246 14.23 -15.50 2.56
N CYS A 247 13.06 -16.11 2.71
CA CYS A 247 12.31 -16.20 3.95
C CYS A 247 11.48 -17.48 3.98
N LYS A 248 11.05 -17.88 5.14
CA LYS A 248 10.00 -18.89 5.40
C LYS A 248 9.36 -18.67 6.76
N LEU A 249 8.20 -19.20 6.99
CA LEU A 249 7.65 -19.44 8.31
C LEU A 249 8.08 -20.85 8.78
N ARG A 250 9.01 -21.00 9.72
CA ARG A 250 9.97 -20.03 10.25
C ARG A 250 11.33 -20.70 10.36
N TYR A 251 12.39 -19.94 10.38
CA TYR A 251 13.69 -20.39 10.85
C TYR A 251 13.68 -20.39 12.39
N ARG A 252 13.94 -21.54 13.01
CA ARG A 252 13.80 -21.72 14.46
C ARG A 252 15.09 -21.48 15.23
N THR A 253 16.25 -21.63 14.53
CA THR A 253 17.57 -21.52 15.14
C THR A 253 18.54 -20.79 14.22
N GLN A 254 19.63 -20.24 14.81
CA GLN A 254 20.70 -19.64 14.01
C GLN A 254 21.37 -20.66 13.07
N ASP A 255 21.47 -21.95 13.47
CA ASP A 255 22.08 -22.99 12.64
C ASP A 255 21.23 -23.28 11.38
N GLU A 256 19.89 -23.23 11.48
CA GLU A 256 19.00 -23.36 10.31
C GLU A 256 19.24 -22.22 9.31
N VAL A 257 19.35 -20.98 9.78
CA VAL A 257 19.62 -19.80 8.93
C VAL A 257 20.98 -19.95 8.22
N LEU A 258 22.04 -20.29 8.96
CA LEU A 258 23.37 -20.45 8.40
C LEU A 258 23.44 -21.62 7.42
N ALA A 259 22.77 -22.74 7.70
CA ALA A 259 22.72 -23.89 6.78
C ALA A 259 22.09 -23.52 5.43
N VAL A 260 21.00 -22.76 5.46
CA VAL A 260 20.33 -22.28 4.23
C VAL A 260 21.23 -21.32 3.47
N ALA A 261 21.84 -20.35 4.12
CA ALA A 261 22.72 -19.36 3.47
C ALA A 261 23.94 -20.02 2.83
N ARG A 262 24.59 -20.96 3.53
CA ARG A 262 25.73 -21.73 3.01
C ARG A 262 25.34 -22.56 1.80
N LYS A 263 24.15 -23.20 1.82
CA LYS A 263 23.67 -23.97 0.68
C LYS A 263 23.36 -23.10 -0.54
N TYR A 264 22.78 -21.92 -0.37
CA TYR A 264 22.64 -20.97 -1.48
C TYR A 264 23.99 -20.61 -2.12
N GLN A 265 25.03 -20.42 -1.28
CA GLN A 265 26.39 -20.14 -1.75
C GLN A 265 26.99 -21.34 -2.50
N GLU A 266 26.82 -22.55 -1.99
CA GLU A 266 27.25 -23.81 -2.66
C GLU A 266 26.58 -24.01 -4.02
N GLU A 267 25.28 -23.69 -4.12
CA GLU A 267 24.51 -23.74 -5.38
C GLU A 267 24.87 -22.61 -6.34
N GLY A 268 25.71 -21.65 -5.95
CA GLY A 268 26.07 -20.49 -6.76
C GLY A 268 24.90 -19.55 -7.00
N ILE A 269 23.96 -19.48 -6.06
CA ILE A 269 22.81 -18.56 -6.07
C ILE A 269 23.04 -17.47 -5.04
N LYS A 270 23.20 -16.23 -5.50
CA LYS A 270 23.30 -15.09 -4.61
C LYS A 270 21.91 -14.67 -4.14
N ILE A 271 21.67 -14.73 -2.84
CA ILE A 271 20.54 -14.04 -2.21
C ILE A 271 21.04 -12.71 -1.63
N ASP A 272 20.30 -11.64 -1.82
CA ASP A 272 20.70 -10.34 -1.30
C ASP A 272 20.32 -10.16 0.17
N GLN A 273 19.28 -10.87 0.62
CA GLN A 273 18.74 -10.72 1.96
C GLN A 273 18.13 -12.02 2.46
N ILE A 274 18.36 -12.32 3.74
CA ILE A 274 17.61 -13.34 4.48
C ILE A 274 16.75 -12.67 5.54
N VAL A 275 15.51 -13.14 5.67
CA VAL A 275 14.51 -12.57 6.58
C VAL A 275 14.17 -13.62 7.63
N ILE A 276 14.31 -13.26 8.90
CA ILE A 276 14.01 -14.11 10.06
C ILE A 276 12.63 -13.72 10.58
N ASP A 277 11.69 -14.66 10.50
CA ASP A 277 10.30 -14.48 10.89
C ASP A 277 10.12 -14.51 12.42
N PHE A 278 8.87 -14.37 12.87
CA PHE A 278 8.47 -14.28 14.26
C PHE A 278 8.93 -15.48 15.14
N PHE A 279 8.85 -15.27 16.44
CA PHE A 279 9.29 -16.18 17.50
C PHE A 279 10.74 -16.68 17.38
N HIS A 280 11.61 -15.81 16.87
CA HIS A 280 13.02 -15.85 17.24
C HIS A 280 13.23 -15.23 18.65
N TRP A 281 12.22 -14.58 19.21
CA TRP A 281 12.09 -14.06 20.58
C TRP A 281 11.41 -15.07 21.52
N THR A 282 11.44 -14.81 22.82
CA THR A 282 10.76 -15.65 23.83
C THR A 282 9.26 -15.31 23.89
N TYR A 283 8.92 -14.05 24.10
CA TYR A 283 7.54 -13.53 24.09
C TYR A 283 7.43 -12.32 23.18
N GLN A 284 6.24 -12.08 22.65
CA GLN A 284 5.94 -10.89 21.89
C GLN A 284 6.23 -9.63 22.73
N GLY A 285 6.93 -8.66 22.16
CA GLY A 285 7.34 -7.45 22.87
C GLY A 285 8.67 -7.53 23.60
N ASP A 286 9.36 -8.69 23.64
CA ASP A 286 10.71 -8.79 24.18
C ASP A 286 11.76 -8.16 23.25
N TRP A 287 11.48 -8.18 21.93
CA TRP A 287 12.32 -7.62 20.87
C TRP A 287 13.81 -7.97 21.00
N LYS A 288 14.10 -9.26 21.17
CA LYS A 288 15.45 -9.81 21.28
C LYS A 288 15.47 -11.28 20.89
N PHE A 289 16.62 -11.77 20.44
CA PHE A 289 16.80 -13.19 20.17
C PHE A 289 16.70 -14.04 21.44
N ASP A 290 15.99 -15.16 21.35
CA ASP A 290 15.99 -16.18 22.42
C ASP A 290 17.32 -16.88 22.47
N LYS A 291 18.06 -16.70 23.56
CA LYS A 291 19.41 -17.23 23.74
C LYS A 291 19.52 -18.76 23.67
N LYS A 292 18.41 -19.48 23.87
CA LYS A 292 18.38 -20.94 23.76
C LYS A 292 18.64 -21.43 22.35
N TYR A 293 18.04 -20.75 21.36
CA TYR A 293 18.07 -21.14 19.97
C TYR A 293 18.94 -20.23 19.09
N TRP A 294 19.28 -19.06 19.62
CA TRP A 294 20.11 -18.05 19.01
C TRP A 294 21.24 -17.65 19.99
N PRO A 295 22.17 -18.60 20.29
CA PRO A 295 23.15 -18.37 21.34
C PRO A 295 24.19 -17.29 21.02
N ASP A 296 24.53 -17.09 19.74
CA ASP A 296 25.45 -16.05 19.27
C ASP A 296 24.94 -15.40 17.95
N PRO A 297 23.90 -14.55 18.04
CA PRO A 297 23.36 -13.91 16.85
C PRO A 297 24.35 -12.95 16.18
N LYS A 298 25.31 -12.39 16.92
CA LYS A 298 26.35 -11.52 16.34
C LYS A 298 27.26 -12.31 15.40
N ALA A 299 27.74 -13.47 15.80
CA ALA A 299 28.54 -14.33 14.91
C ALA A 299 27.76 -14.80 13.68
N MET A 300 26.48 -15.14 13.84
CA MET A 300 25.61 -15.49 12.72
C MET A 300 25.52 -14.34 11.71
N ILE A 301 25.24 -13.12 12.18
CA ILE A 301 25.09 -11.94 11.32
C ILE A 301 26.43 -11.63 10.61
N ASP A 302 27.55 -11.70 11.31
CA ASP A 302 28.89 -11.46 10.72
C ASP A 302 29.22 -12.48 9.62
N GLU A 303 28.85 -13.75 9.80
CA GLU A 303 29.01 -14.78 8.77
C GLU A 303 28.12 -14.50 7.56
N LEU A 304 26.84 -14.15 7.75
CA LEU A 304 25.93 -13.77 6.65
C LEU A 304 26.45 -12.55 5.89
N HIS A 305 26.93 -11.54 6.60
CA HIS A 305 27.55 -10.37 5.96
C HIS A 305 28.81 -10.74 5.16
N SER A 306 29.62 -11.69 5.64
CA SER A 306 30.79 -12.18 4.90
C SER A 306 30.42 -12.84 3.57
N MET A 307 29.19 -13.37 3.46
CA MET A 307 28.61 -13.90 2.23
C MET A 307 27.93 -12.83 1.35
N GLY A 308 27.90 -11.56 1.81
CA GLY A 308 27.20 -10.46 1.13
C GLY A 308 25.68 -10.49 1.32
N ILE A 309 25.17 -11.17 2.34
CA ILE A 309 23.75 -11.33 2.64
C ILE A 309 23.34 -10.35 3.74
N LYS A 310 22.36 -9.51 3.50
CA LYS A 310 21.72 -8.64 4.50
C LYS A 310 20.77 -9.44 5.38
N VAL A 311 20.62 -9.02 6.65
CA VAL A 311 19.78 -9.71 7.61
C VAL A 311 18.66 -8.81 8.11
N VAL A 312 17.42 -9.29 7.98
CA VAL A 312 16.21 -8.62 8.46
C VAL A 312 15.53 -9.52 9.49
N VAL A 313 15.05 -8.92 10.57
CA VAL A 313 14.28 -9.62 11.60
C VAL A 313 12.86 -9.07 11.68
N SER A 314 11.92 -9.96 11.94
CA SER A 314 10.53 -9.58 12.25
C SER A 314 10.48 -8.84 13.60
N VAL A 315 9.65 -7.80 13.63
CA VAL A 315 9.28 -7.06 14.85
C VAL A 315 7.77 -6.88 14.80
N TRP A 316 7.10 -7.28 15.88
CA TRP A 316 5.67 -7.10 16.04
C TRP A 316 5.37 -5.96 17.01
N PRO A 317 4.28 -5.21 16.81
CA PRO A 317 3.89 -4.13 17.72
C PRO A 317 3.22 -4.65 19.00
N SER A 318 2.87 -5.94 19.05
CA SER A 318 2.20 -6.58 20.16
C SER A 318 3.16 -6.87 21.32
N VAL A 319 2.68 -6.67 22.54
CA VAL A 319 3.41 -6.90 23.78
C VAL A 319 2.61 -7.86 24.66
N ASP A 320 3.12 -9.06 24.84
CA ASP A 320 2.52 -10.09 25.70
C ASP A 320 2.67 -9.69 27.16
N ARG A 321 1.67 -10.03 28.01
CA ARG A 321 1.72 -9.78 29.45
C ARG A 321 2.89 -10.49 30.15
N LYS A 322 3.44 -11.53 29.53
CA LYS A 322 4.63 -12.24 29.99
C LYS A 322 5.95 -11.60 29.55
N SER A 323 5.89 -10.61 28.65
CA SER A 323 7.10 -9.89 28.20
C SER A 323 7.73 -9.11 29.35
N GLU A 324 9.05 -9.09 29.39
CA GLU A 324 9.82 -8.30 30.37
C GLU A 324 9.55 -6.79 30.28
N ASN A 325 9.00 -6.31 29.15
CA ASN A 325 8.71 -4.90 28.92
C ASN A 325 7.26 -4.50 29.26
N PHE A 326 6.36 -5.47 29.49
CA PHE A 326 4.92 -5.20 29.58
C PHE A 326 4.56 -4.26 30.76
N GLU A 327 5.02 -4.57 31.97
CA GLU A 327 4.68 -3.78 33.16
C GLU A 327 5.13 -2.33 33.01
N GLU A 328 6.38 -2.10 32.61
CA GLU A 328 6.94 -0.76 32.41
C GLU A 328 6.15 0.00 31.32
N MET A 329 5.80 -0.65 30.22
CA MET A 329 5.05 -0.02 29.14
C MET A 329 3.62 0.34 29.56
N MET A 330 2.96 -0.50 30.33
CA MET A 330 1.63 -0.21 30.90
C MET A 330 1.67 0.97 31.87
N GLU A 331 2.62 1.00 32.80
CA GLU A 331 2.77 2.08 33.77
C GLU A 331 3.05 3.43 33.10
N LYS A 332 3.83 3.44 32.04
CA LYS A 332 4.16 4.65 31.26
C LYS A 332 3.10 5.03 30.24
N GLY A 333 2.04 4.23 30.03
CA GLY A 333 0.98 4.51 29.06
C GLY A 333 1.46 4.45 27.60
N LEU A 334 2.36 3.49 27.29
CA LEU A 334 2.97 3.32 25.96
C LEU A 334 2.17 2.37 25.04
N LEU A 335 1.14 1.73 25.57
CA LEU A 335 0.30 0.76 24.86
C LEU A 335 -1.06 1.38 24.50
N ILE A 336 -1.72 0.78 23.51
CA ILE A 336 -3.08 1.14 23.10
C ILE A 336 -4.02 0.94 24.28
N ARG A 337 -4.95 1.89 24.47
CA ARG A 337 -5.96 1.81 25.53
C ARG A 337 -7.30 1.36 24.95
N THR A 338 -8.07 0.67 25.79
CA THR A 338 -9.45 0.31 25.50
C THR A 338 -10.39 1.19 26.34
N GLU A 339 -11.50 1.64 25.76
CA GLU A 339 -12.55 2.38 26.49
C GLU A 339 -13.35 1.45 27.40
N ARG A 340 -13.50 0.19 26.98
CA ARG A 340 -14.33 -0.82 27.66
C ARG A 340 -13.68 -2.19 27.58
N GLY A 341 -13.96 -3.00 28.59
CA GLY A 341 -13.51 -4.38 28.63
C GLY A 341 -12.05 -4.57 29.05
N ALA A 342 -11.49 -5.71 28.71
CA ALA A 342 -10.10 -6.02 29.02
C ALA A 342 -9.16 -5.21 28.11
N ALA A 343 -8.01 -4.83 28.66
CA ALA A 343 -6.93 -4.23 27.88
C ALA A 343 -6.19 -5.33 27.09
N GLN A 344 -6.86 -5.88 26.06
CA GLN A 344 -6.32 -6.84 25.11
C GLN A 344 -6.72 -6.36 23.72
N THR A 345 -5.75 -6.27 22.82
CA THR A 345 -5.97 -5.82 21.45
C THR A 345 -5.59 -6.89 20.42
N TYR A 346 -4.75 -7.85 20.82
CA TYR A 346 -4.27 -8.93 19.98
C TYR A 346 -4.15 -10.25 20.76
N ASP A 347 -4.63 -11.36 20.18
CA ASP A 347 -4.74 -12.65 20.87
C ASP A 347 -4.05 -13.83 20.17
N TYR A 348 -3.39 -13.58 19.02
CA TYR A 348 -2.65 -14.63 18.34
C TYR A 348 -1.39 -15.00 19.12
N GLN A 349 -1.32 -16.26 19.59
CA GLN A 349 -0.20 -16.83 20.32
C GLN A 349 0.24 -15.99 21.55
N GLY A 350 -0.71 -15.29 22.19
CA GLY A 350 -0.44 -14.48 23.39
C GLY A 350 -1.65 -13.70 23.88
N ASP A 351 -1.55 -13.15 25.08
CA ASP A 351 -2.47 -12.15 25.65
C ASP A 351 -1.79 -10.79 25.56
N CYS A 352 -2.00 -10.11 24.44
CA CYS A 352 -1.19 -8.98 24.03
C CYS A 352 -1.96 -7.67 23.97
N VAL A 353 -1.22 -6.58 24.16
CA VAL A 353 -1.65 -5.22 23.84
C VAL A 353 -0.63 -4.62 22.86
N GLU A 354 -1.09 -4.02 21.79
CA GLU A 354 -0.18 -3.38 20.84
C GLU A 354 0.30 -2.03 21.36
N ILE A 355 1.49 -1.62 20.88
CA ILE A 355 2.08 -0.32 21.19
C ILE A 355 1.26 0.84 20.63
N ASP A 356 1.35 2.01 21.25
CA ASP A 356 0.84 3.28 20.72
C ASP A 356 1.97 4.09 20.04
N PRO A 357 2.20 3.94 18.73
CA PRO A 357 3.29 4.63 18.04
C PRO A 357 3.04 6.13 17.85
N PHE A 358 1.84 6.64 18.14
CA PHE A 358 1.56 8.08 18.16
C PHE A 358 2.24 8.76 19.35
N ASN A 359 2.46 8.03 20.45
CA ASN A 359 3.20 8.53 21.60
C ASN A 359 4.70 8.59 21.31
N PRO A 360 5.36 9.76 21.39
CA PRO A 360 6.81 9.88 21.18
C PRO A 360 7.65 9.01 22.12
N GLU A 361 7.21 8.85 23.37
CA GLU A 361 7.91 8.02 24.36
C GLU A 361 7.87 6.53 23.98
N THR A 362 6.77 6.05 23.41
CA THR A 362 6.67 4.69 22.86
C THR A 362 7.68 4.49 21.75
N ARG A 363 7.79 5.44 20.83
CA ARG A 363 8.74 5.34 19.70
C ARG A 363 10.17 5.27 20.20
N GLU A 364 10.54 6.05 21.19
CA GLU A 364 11.88 6.03 21.78
C GLU A 364 12.14 4.72 22.52
N PHE A 365 11.18 4.24 23.30
CA PHE A 365 11.31 2.99 24.07
C PHE A 365 11.51 1.78 23.14
N VAL A 366 10.66 1.62 22.14
CA VAL A 366 10.75 0.48 21.20
C VAL A 366 12.03 0.54 20.39
N TRP A 367 12.42 1.73 19.89
CA TRP A 367 13.68 1.89 19.17
C TRP A 367 14.88 1.49 20.04
N GLU A 368 14.95 1.96 21.27
CA GLU A 368 16.10 1.67 22.14
C GLU A 368 16.25 0.17 22.42
N LYS A 369 15.12 -0.55 22.63
CA LYS A 369 15.14 -2.02 22.78
C LYS A 369 15.60 -2.71 21.48
N CYS A 370 15.05 -2.33 20.34
CA CYS A 370 15.45 -2.90 19.05
C CYS A 370 16.87 -2.50 18.65
N ARG A 371 17.32 -1.29 18.98
CA ARG A 371 18.69 -0.85 18.73
C ARG A 371 19.69 -1.75 19.47
N GLN A 372 19.53 -1.91 20.79
CA GLN A 372 20.43 -2.71 21.61
C GLN A 372 20.43 -4.19 21.22
N ASN A 373 19.27 -4.75 20.95
CA ASN A 373 19.09 -6.19 20.78
C ASN A 373 19.23 -6.68 19.33
N TYR A 374 19.15 -5.79 18.34
CA TYR A 374 19.18 -6.13 16.92
C TYR A 374 20.14 -5.23 16.13
N TYR A 375 19.91 -3.91 16.12
CA TYR A 375 20.68 -3.00 15.28
C TYR A 375 22.17 -3.01 15.61
N ASP A 376 22.52 -2.93 16.90
CA ASP A 376 23.91 -2.93 17.37
C ASP A 376 24.61 -4.28 17.14
N LEU A 377 23.83 -5.37 16.91
CA LEU A 377 24.36 -6.67 16.48
C LEU A 377 24.64 -6.74 14.98
N GLY A 378 24.15 -5.77 14.19
CA GLY A 378 24.36 -5.71 12.76
C GLY A 378 23.13 -6.01 11.89
N ILE A 379 21.94 -6.11 12.47
CA ILE A 379 20.68 -6.25 11.69
C ILE A 379 20.53 -5.08 10.72
N ASP A 380 20.22 -5.38 9.45
CA ASP A 380 20.20 -4.43 8.35
C ASP A 380 18.84 -3.74 8.12
N GLY A 381 17.77 -4.31 8.60
CA GLY A 381 16.42 -3.79 8.47
C GLY A 381 15.45 -4.57 9.33
N PHE A 382 14.22 -4.10 9.38
CA PHE A 382 13.16 -4.67 10.19
C PHE A 382 11.97 -5.07 9.35
N TRP A 383 11.39 -6.22 9.65
CA TRP A 383 10.10 -6.62 9.14
C TRP A 383 9.02 -6.23 10.16
N LEU A 384 8.32 -5.15 9.86
CA LEU A 384 7.28 -4.57 10.70
C LEU A 384 5.95 -5.23 10.33
N ASP A 385 5.75 -6.42 10.84
CA ASP A 385 4.53 -7.18 10.66
C ASP A 385 3.44 -6.69 11.64
N ASN A 386 2.18 -7.10 11.42
CA ASN A 386 1.00 -6.65 12.19
C ASN A 386 0.88 -5.12 12.26
N SER A 387 1.29 -4.44 11.21
CA SER A 387 1.45 -2.98 11.19
C SER A 387 0.17 -2.19 10.93
N GLU A 388 -0.99 -2.82 10.86
CA GLU A 388 -2.32 -2.20 10.65
C GLU A 388 -2.78 -1.31 11.83
N PRO A 389 -2.75 -1.68 13.14
CA PRO A 389 -2.40 -2.96 13.77
C PRO A 389 -3.39 -4.07 13.49
N ASP A 390 -2.92 -5.33 13.59
CA ASP A 390 -3.75 -6.51 13.35
C ASP A 390 -4.55 -6.90 14.59
N TYR A 391 -5.58 -6.14 14.86
CA TYR A 391 -6.42 -6.38 16.03
C TYR A 391 -7.08 -7.75 16.01
N GLY A 392 -7.14 -8.44 17.13
CA GLY A 392 -7.96 -9.65 17.30
C GLY A 392 -9.44 -9.37 16.99
N VAL A 393 -9.91 -8.17 17.34
CA VAL A 393 -11.23 -7.63 16.94
C VAL A 393 -11.04 -6.20 16.46
N TYR A 394 -11.45 -5.88 15.23
CA TYR A 394 -11.39 -4.54 14.65
C TYR A 394 -12.48 -3.61 15.23
N ASP A 395 -12.45 -3.43 16.57
CA ASP A 395 -13.35 -2.55 17.31
C ASP A 395 -12.78 -1.13 17.41
N PHE A 396 -12.69 -0.45 16.26
CA PHE A 396 -12.14 0.91 16.17
C PHE A 396 -12.84 1.93 17.09
N GLU A 397 -14.06 1.65 17.55
CA GLU A 397 -14.79 2.52 18.48
C GLU A 397 -14.26 2.40 19.91
N ASN A 398 -13.67 1.26 20.25
CA ASN A 398 -13.19 0.95 21.60
C ASN A 398 -11.73 1.32 21.82
N TYR A 399 -10.90 1.40 20.77
CA TYR A 399 -9.47 1.64 20.91
C TYR A 399 -9.10 3.13 20.87
N ARG A 400 -8.12 3.48 21.71
CA ARG A 400 -7.58 4.84 21.79
C ARG A 400 -6.07 4.86 21.77
N TYR A 401 -5.55 5.77 20.99
CA TYR A 401 -4.14 6.18 20.99
C TYR A 401 -3.96 7.46 21.83
N SER A 402 -2.72 7.83 22.08
CA SER A 402 -2.37 9.14 22.66
C SER A 402 -2.86 10.31 21.79
N LYS A 403 -2.92 10.11 20.48
CA LYS A 403 -3.43 11.07 19.48
C LYS A 403 -4.96 11.26 19.56
N GLY A 404 -5.72 10.25 19.97
CA GLY A 404 -7.18 10.27 20.02
C GLY A 404 -7.82 8.91 19.74
N PRO A 405 -9.13 8.88 19.43
CA PRO A 405 -9.84 7.64 19.10
C PRO A 405 -9.24 6.95 17.85
N ALA A 406 -9.23 5.62 17.82
CA ALA A 406 -8.79 4.85 16.66
C ALA A 406 -9.61 5.20 15.41
N LEU A 407 -10.92 5.42 15.53
CA LEU A 407 -11.76 5.88 14.43
C LEU A 407 -11.22 7.13 13.73
N THR A 408 -10.55 8.02 14.44
CA THR A 408 -10.08 9.30 13.89
C THR A 408 -8.75 9.19 13.15
N CYS A 409 -7.85 8.28 13.54
CA CYS A 409 -6.47 8.30 13.04
C CYS A 409 -5.82 6.93 12.79
N SER A 410 -6.56 5.83 12.93
CA SER A 410 -6.00 4.46 12.82
C SER A 410 -5.27 4.22 11.50
N ASN A 411 -5.72 4.81 10.39
CA ASN A 411 -5.07 4.66 9.09
C ASN A 411 -3.63 5.16 9.03
N MET A 412 -3.22 6.00 9.99
CA MET A 412 -1.82 6.44 10.11
C MET A 412 -0.94 5.52 10.95
N TYR A 413 -1.49 4.52 11.61
CA TYR A 413 -0.73 3.62 12.48
C TYR A 413 0.50 3.02 11.77
N PRO A 414 0.38 2.46 10.55
CA PRO A 414 1.52 1.89 9.84
C PRO A 414 2.67 2.88 9.64
N GLN A 415 2.35 4.12 9.29
CA GLN A 415 3.36 5.17 9.13
C GLN A 415 4.05 5.51 10.45
N MET A 416 3.27 5.67 11.51
CA MET A 416 3.83 6.01 12.84
C MET A 416 4.69 4.87 13.39
N TYR A 417 4.30 3.62 13.11
CA TYR A 417 5.08 2.45 13.48
C TYR A 417 6.39 2.38 12.67
N SER A 418 6.34 2.55 11.36
CA SER A 418 7.57 2.53 10.54
C SER A 418 8.55 3.66 10.90
N ARG A 419 8.05 4.80 11.34
CA ARG A 419 8.86 5.95 11.75
C ARG A 419 9.66 5.71 13.04
N ILE A 420 9.28 4.74 13.88
CA ILE A 420 10.11 4.30 15.00
C ILE A 420 11.53 3.95 14.53
N PHE A 421 11.60 3.27 13.38
CA PHE A 421 12.84 2.77 12.81
C PHE A 421 13.44 3.76 11.80
N PHE A 422 12.63 4.23 10.86
CA PHE A 422 13.11 5.11 9.78
C PHE A 422 13.74 6.41 10.32
N ASP A 423 13.06 7.12 11.23
CA ASP A 423 13.54 8.42 11.74
C ASP A 423 14.90 8.31 12.45
N LYS A 424 15.23 7.12 13.00
CA LYS A 424 16.52 6.84 13.64
C LYS A 424 17.57 6.27 12.67
N MET A 425 17.15 5.38 11.79
CA MET A 425 18.08 4.68 10.89
C MET A 425 18.57 5.56 9.73
N LYS A 426 17.75 6.51 9.25
CA LYS A 426 18.09 7.36 8.10
C LYS A 426 19.41 8.09 8.26
N ASP A 427 19.67 8.62 9.46
CA ASP A 427 20.90 9.36 9.77
C ASP A 427 22.09 8.43 10.02
N LEU A 428 21.84 7.21 10.51
CA LEU A 428 22.86 6.19 10.77
C LEU A 428 23.30 5.42 9.52
N ARG A 429 22.49 5.47 8.44
CA ARG A 429 22.72 4.71 7.21
C ARG A 429 22.70 5.58 5.94
N ASP A 430 22.95 6.86 6.07
CA ASP A 430 22.97 7.83 4.95
C ASP A 430 21.71 7.71 4.06
N GLY A 431 20.54 7.53 4.69
CA GLY A 431 19.26 7.38 3.98
C GLY A 431 18.96 5.99 3.42
N ASN A 432 19.90 5.04 3.47
CA ASN A 432 19.73 3.66 2.95
C ASN A 432 18.92 2.77 3.91
N VAL A 433 17.67 3.16 4.17
CA VAL A 433 16.75 2.40 5.02
C VAL A 433 15.79 1.60 4.16
N VAL A 434 15.73 0.29 4.42
CA VAL A 434 14.76 -0.63 3.83
C VAL A 434 14.14 -1.47 4.93
N ASN A 435 12.86 -1.25 5.18
CA ASN A 435 12.05 -2.07 6.08
C ASN A 435 10.92 -2.75 5.28
N LEU A 436 10.46 -3.90 5.76
CA LEU A 436 9.34 -4.62 5.17
C LEU A 436 8.11 -4.39 6.05
N LEU A 437 6.99 -3.93 5.46
CA LEU A 437 5.75 -3.61 6.16
C LEU A 437 4.56 -4.33 5.54
N ARG A 438 3.62 -4.80 6.38
CA ARG A 438 2.36 -5.36 5.89
C ARG A 438 1.35 -4.30 5.50
N SER A 439 1.41 -3.13 6.09
CA SER A 439 0.45 -2.07 5.84
C SER A 439 1.09 -0.70 5.62
N GLY A 440 0.32 0.23 5.08
CA GLY A 440 0.74 1.59 4.79
C GLY A 440 -0.45 2.53 4.59
N TRP A 441 -0.16 3.80 4.39
CA TRP A 441 -1.13 4.83 4.03
C TRP A 441 -0.50 5.82 3.05
N ALA A 442 -1.26 6.80 2.56
CA ALA A 442 -0.73 7.83 1.66
C ALA A 442 0.51 8.50 2.25
N GLY A 443 1.60 8.57 1.48
CA GLY A 443 2.88 9.11 1.93
C GLY A 443 3.81 8.09 2.61
N SER A 444 3.41 6.82 2.78
CA SER A 444 4.27 5.79 3.37
C SER A 444 5.53 5.49 2.55
N GLN A 445 5.50 5.74 1.24
CA GLN A 445 6.62 5.48 0.33
C GLN A 445 7.91 6.20 0.72
N LYS A 446 7.83 7.37 1.35
CA LYS A 446 9.01 8.18 1.70
C LYS A 446 9.81 7.64 2.89
N TYR A 447 9.30 6.65 3.59
CA TYR A 447 9.91 6.09 4.81
C TYR A 447 10.68 4.78 4.59
N GLY A 448 11.14 4.51 3.36
CA GLY A 448 11.94 3.32 3.07
C GLY A 448 11.20 2.00 3.27
N ASN A 449 9.92 1.98 2.96
CA ASN A 449 9.02 0.86 3.22
C ASN A 449 8.78 0.01 1.98
N VAL A 450 9.11 -1.26 2.04
CA VAL A 450 8.64 -2.30 1.11
C VAL A 450 7.34 -2.86 1.66
N LEU A 451 6.26 -2.78 0.90
CA LEU A 451 4.98 -3.37 1.27
C LEU A 451 4.79 -4.72 0.58
N TRP A 452 4.12 -5.66 1.27
CA TRP A 452 3.69 -6.91 0.64
C TRP A 452 2.19 -7.13 0.78
N SER A 453 1.66 -8.08 0.02
CA SER A 453 0.22 -8.29 -0.11
C SER A 453 -0.43 -9.04 1.06
N GLY A 454 0.30 -9.28 2.15
CA GLY A 454 -0.23 -9.94 3.35
C GLY A 454 -0.36 -11.46 3.19
N ASP A 455 -1.15 -12.08 4.08
CA ASP A 455 -1.27 -13.53 4.23
C ASP A 455 -2.34 -14.08 3.26
N VAL A 456 -2.01 -14.10 1.97
CA VAL A 456 -2.92 -14.57 0.91
C VAL A 456 -2.85 -16.07 0.72
N PRO A 457 -3.97 -16.75 0.41
CA PRO A 457 -3.96 -18.20 0.21
C PRO A 457 -3.17 -18.60 -1.06
N SER A 458 -2.64 -19.84 -1.04
CA SER A 458 -1.92 -20.42 -2.18
C SER A 458 -2.91 -20.96 -3.20
N THR A 459 -3.58 -20.08 -3.96
CA THR A 459 -4.52 -20.41 -5.02
C THR A 459 -4.28 -19.58 -6.27
N PHE A 460 -4.69 -20.09 -7.43
CA PHE A 460 -4.62 -19.33 -8.69
C PHE A 460 -5.52 -18.10 -8.68
N GLU A 461 -6.63 -18.14 -7.96
CA GLU A 461 -7.54 -16.99 -7.78
C GLU A 461 -6.84 -15.88 -7.00
N ALA A 462 -6.25 -16.19 -5.84
CA ALA A 462 -5.47 -15.23 -5.07
C ALA A 462 -4.28 -14.68 -5.87
N PHE A 463 -3.61 -15.53 -6.67
CA PHE A 463 -2.53 -15.10 -7.54
C PHE A 463 -3.01 -14.06 -8.57
N TYR A 464 -4.16 -14.29 -9.20
CA TYR A 464 -4.75 -13.31 -10.12
C TYR A 464 -4.99 -11.96 -9.44
N ASP A 465 -5.54 -11.97 -8.22
CA ASP A 465 -5.84 -10.76 -7.46
C ASP A 465 -4.56 -9.97 -7.09
N GLN A 466 -3.40 -10.65 -6.93
CA GLN A 466 -2.13 -9.96 -6.65
C GLN A 466 -1.67 -9.04 -7.77
N ILE A 467 -2.04 -9.32 -9.01
CA ILE A 467 -1.65 -8.47 -10.14
C ILE A 467 -2.39 -7.14 -10.05
N GLN A 468 -3.71 -7.16 -9.83
CA GLN A 468 -4.50 -5.95 -9.62
C GLN A 468 -4.06 -5.19 -8.38
N ALA A 469 -3.77 -5.91 -7.29
CA ALA A 469 -3.28 -5.31 -6.05
C ALA A 469 -1.95 -4.57 -6.27
N GLY A 470 -0.97 -5.21 -6.92
CA GLY A 470 0.33 -4.61 -7.19
C GLY A 470 0.25 -3.40 -8.12
N LEU A 471 -0.60 -3.45 -9.16
CA LEU A 471 -0.80 -2.34 -10.09
C LEU A 471 -1.49 -1.16 -9.40
N ASN A 472 -2.54 -1.40 -8.61
CA ASN A 472 -3.23 -0.35 -7.86
C ASN A 472 -2.35 0.25 -6.74
N MET A 473 -1.46 -0.55 -6.11
CA MET A 473 -0.46 -0.01 -5.18
C MET A 473 0.52 0.94 -5.88
N GLY A 474 1.01 0.58 -7.06
CA GLY A 474 1.84 1.45 -7.88
C GLY A 474 1.15 2.77 -8.21
N LEU A 475 -0.12 2.72 -8.64
CA LEU A 475 -0.96 3.89 -8.92
C LEU A 475 -1.30 4.71 -7.66
N ALA A 476 -1.25 4.11 -6.48
CA ALA A 476 -1.38 4.80 -5.20
C ALA A 476 -0.05 5.37 -4.67
N GLY A 477 1.02 5.37 -5.49
CA GLY A 477 2.30 6.00 -5.20
C GLY A 477 3.27 5.14 -4.37
N ILE A 478 3.00 3.84 -4.22
CA ILE A 478 3.85 2.88 -3.49
C ILE A 478 4.61 2.01 -4.51
N PRO A 479 5.86 2.37 -4.88
CA PRO A 479 6.61 1.64 -5.91
C PRO A 479 7.34 0.39 -5.39
N TRP A 480 7.58 0.28 -4.09
CA TRP A 480 8.28 -0.84 -3.47
C TRP A 480 7.27 -1.86 -2.95
N TRP A 481 6.95 -2.80 -3.78
CA TRP A 481 5.91 -3.79 -3.50
C TRP A 481 6.35 -5.21 -3.85
N ASN A 482 5.80 -6.17 -3.13
CA ASN A 482 5.95 -7.61 -3.42
C ASN A 482 4.75 -8.41 -2.94
N THR A 483 4.79 -9.71 -3.22
CA THR A 483 3.86 -10.71 -2.73
C THR A 483 4.64 -11.95 -2.29
N ASP A 484 4.11 -12.73 -1.39
CA ASP A 484 4.67 -14.02 -1.03
C ASP A 484 4.61 -14.97 -2.22
N ILE A 485 5.76 -15.42 -2.69
CA ILE A 485 5.83 -16.26 -3.90
C ILE A 485 5.18 -17.62 -3.63
N GLY A 486 4.09 -17.90 -4.36
CA GLY A 486 3.27 -19.09 -4.19
C GLY A 486 2.11 -18.92 -3.21
N GLY A 487 1.82 -17.70 -2.77
CA GLY A 487 0.90 -17.40 -1.67
C GLY A 487 1.53 -17.66 -0.30
N PHE A 488 0.87 -17.26 0.78
CA PHE A 488 1.40 -17.46 2.13
C PHE A 488 1.12 -18.88 2.64
N MET A 489 -0.14 -19.32 2.62
CA MET A 489 -0.56 -20.59 3.22
C MET A 489 -0.81 -21.69 2.18
N THR A 490 -0.17 -22.84 2.33
CA THR A 490 -0.50 -24.08 1.61
C THR A 490 -0.52 -25.29 2.54
N ASP A 491 -1.45 -26.21 2.30
CA ASP A 491 -1.63 -27.39 3.15
C ASP A 491 -0.59 -28.49 2.88
N ASP A 492 -0.14 -28.63 1.64
CA ASP A 492 0.85 -29.63 1.24
C ASP A 492 1.77 -29.16 0.12
N VAL A 493 3.06 -29.04 0.41
CA VAL A 493 4.09 -28.70 -0.59
C VAL A 493 4.29 -29.78 -1.66
N ASN A 494 3.78 -30.98 -1.47
CA ASN A 494 3.86 -32.09 -2.43
C ASN A 494 2.70 -32.12 -3.41
N ASP A 495 1.67 -31.31 -3.18
CA ASP A 495 0.55 -31.17 -4.13
C ASP A 495 1.06 -30.65 -5.47
N PRO A 496 0.86 -31.41 -6.57
CA PRO A 496 1.30 -30.99 -7.90
C PRO A 496 0.64 -29.68 -8.36
N ASP A 497 -0.59 -29.40 -7.95
CA ASP A 497 -1.31 -28.19 -8.29
C ASP A 497 -0.67 -26.95 -7.60
N PHE A 498 -0.29 -27.11 -6.33
CA PHE A 498 0.48 -26.09 -5.62
C PHE A 498 1.86 -25.88 -6.29
N ARG A 499 2.55 -26.95 -6.69
CA ARG A 499 3.85 -26.83 -7.35
C ARG A 499 3.78 -26.10 -8.68
N GLU A 500 2.71 -26.30 -9.48
CA GLU A 500 2.47 -25.50 -10.69
C GLU A 500 2.19 -24.04 -10.33
N LEU A 501 1.33 -23.78 -9.34
CA LEU A 501 1.04 -22.44 -8.85
C LEU A 501 2.32 -21.70 -8.42
N LEU A 502 3.16 -22.36 -7.62
CA LEU A 502 4.44 -21.80 -7.15
C LEU A 502 5.34 -21.37 -8.33
N ILE A 503 5.46 -22.22 -9.37
CA ILE A 503 6.23 -21.89 -10.55
C ILE A 503 5.66 -20.67 -11.28
N ARG A 504 4.33 -20.62 -11.49
CA ARG A 504 3.69 -19.49 -12.17
C ARG A 504 3.85 -18.19 -11.36
N TRP A 505 3.74 -18.27 -10.05
CA TRP A 505 3.96 -17.13 -9.17
C TRP A 505 5.42 -16.68 -9.13
N TYR A 506 6.36 -17.64 -9.13
CA TYR A 506 7.79 -17.33 -9.21
C TYR A 506 8.17 -16.62 -10.52
N GLN A 507 7.64 -17.08 -11.65
CA GLN A 507 7.80 -16.43 -12.95
C GLN A 507 7.32 -14.98 -12.94
N PHE A 508 6.15 -14.73 -12.34
CA PHE A 508 5.61 -13.38 -12.14
C PHE A 508 6.51 -12.52 -11.23
N ALA A 509 6.98 -13.09 -10.12
CA ALA A 509 7.77 -12.36 -9.12
C ALA A 509 9.10 -11.81 -9.67
N VAL A 510 9.64 -12.42 -10.73
CA VAL A 510 10.82 -11.90 -11.44
C VAL A 510 10.58 -10.50 -12.00
N TYR A 511 9.33 -10.19 -12.35
CA TYR A 511 8.88 -8.89 -12.88
C TYR A 511 8.05 -8.10 -11.87
N CYS A 512 8.32 -8.33 -10.58
CA CYS A 512 7.86 -7.49 -9.47
C CYS A 512 8.99 -6.56 -8.99
N PRO A 513 8.68 -5.44 -8.32
CA PRO A 513 9.71 -4.57 -7.75
C PRO A 513 10.66 -5.34 -6.84
N ILE A 514 10.13 -6.09 -5.89
CA ILE A 514 10.91 -6.93 -4.95
C ILE A 514 10.54 -8.39 -5.17
N MET A 515 11.55 -9.27 -5.14
CA MET A 515 11.40 -10.71 -5.31
C MET A 515 11.74 -11.43 -4.01
N ARG A 516 10.72 -11.97 -3.32
CA ARG A 516 10.87 -12.57 -1.99
C ARG A 516 10.20 -13.94 -1.89
N MET A 517 10.99 -14.97 -1.62
CA MET A 517 10.47 -16.27 -1.19
C MET A 517 9.96 -16.14 0.24
N HIS A 518 8.70 -16.44 0.48
CA HIS A 518 8.10 -16.55 1.80
C HIS A 518 6.85 -17.43 1.74
N GLY A 519 6.49 -18.04 2.87
CA GLY A 519 5.24 -18.77 3.05
C GLY A 519 5.27 -19.71 4.23
N ASP A 520 4.08 -20.06 4.67
CA ASP A 520 3.78 -21.10 5.65
C ASP A 520 3.36 -22.37 4.91
N ARG A 521 4.22 -23.37 4.91
CA ARG A 521 4.14 -24.54 4.03
C ARG A 521 3.80 -25.81 4.81
N GLY A 522 2.59 -26.31 4.65
CA GLY A 522 2.24 -27.66 5.14
C GLY A 522 2.92 -28.81 4.36
N PRO A 523 2.84 -30.08 4.88
CA PRO A 523 2.21 -30.46 6.14
C PRO A 523 3.03 -30.01 7.36
N TYR A 524 2.32 -29.77 8.48
CA TYR A 524 2.95 -29.29 9.73
C TYR A 524 3.40 -30.45 10.60
N ASP A 525 4.21 -31.33 10.07
CA ASP A 525 4.73 -32.54 10.72
C ASP A 525 6.14 -32.38 11.27
N ILE A 526 6.73 -31.21 11.14
CA ILE A 526 8.03 -30.87 11.77
C ILE A 526 7.82 -30.75 13.27
N PRO A 527 8.48 -31.59 14.11
CA PRO A 527 8.30 -31.53 15.55
C PRO A 527 8.72 -30.16 16.12
N PRO A 528 7.96 -29.62 17.10
CA PRO A 528 8.38 -28.41 17.79
C PRO A 528 9.70 -28.63 18.53
N LEU A 529 10.52 -27.57 18.69
CA LEU A 529 11.80 -27.63 19.38
C LEU A 529 11.65 -27.84 20.90
N ASP A 530 10.55 -27.35 21.46
CA ASP A 530 10.18 -27.52 22.86
C ASP A 530 8.68 -27.46 23.08
N THR A 531 8.25 -27.65 24.31
CA THR A 531 6.85 -27.63 24.74
C THR A 531 6.48 -26.32 25.45
N ARG A 532 7.25 -25.27 25.22
CA ARG A 532 7.02 -23.95 25.82
C ARG A 532 5.63 -23.44 25.44
N ASP A 533 4.93 -22.88 26.39
CA ASP A 533 3.70 -22.14 26.19
C ASP A 533 4.02 -20.76 25.60
N TRP A 534 3.64 -20.57 24.33
CA TRP A 534 3.78 -19.32 23.61
C TRP A 534 2.55 -18.41 23.76
N GLY A 535 1.61 -18.76 24.65
CA GLY A 535 0.36 -18.03 24.88
C GLY A 535 -0.88 -18.65 24.22
N GLY A 536 -0.74 -19.30 23.08
CA GLY A 536 -1.84 -19.95 22.33
C GLY A 536 -1.62 -21.43 22.01
N GLY A 537 -0.51 -22.02 22.47
CA GLY A 537 -0.16 -23.42 22.22
C GLY A 537 1.21 -23.60 21.57
N TYR A 538 1.42 -24.76 20.94
CA TYR A 538 2.68 -25.04 20.24
C TYR A 538 2.75 -24.29 18.92
N LEU A 539 3.87 -23.58 18.70
CA LEU A 539 4.18 -23.01 17.40
C LEU A 539 4.55 -24.09 16.40
N HIS A 540 3.80 -24.19 15.34
CA HIS A 540 4.19 -25.01 14.20
C HIS A 540 5.32 -24.34 13.40
N THR A 541 5.94 -25.12 12.53
CA THR A 541 6.95 -24.68 11.57
C THR A 541 6.60 -25.24 10.21
N GLY A 542 6.53 -24.38 9.21
CA GLY A 542 6.30 -24.79 7.84
C GLY A 542 7.51 -25.54 7.26
N GLN A 543 7.25 -26.32 6.20
CA GLN A 543 8.26 -27.04 5.44
C GLN A 543 9.30 -26.09 4.85
N PRO A 544 10.47 -26.61 4.40
CA PRO A 544 11.47 -25.85 3.68
C PRO A 544 10.86 -25.07 2.50
N ASN A 545 11.34 -23.83 2.27
CA ASN A 545 10.84 -22.91 1.24
C ASN A 545 11.97 -22.35 0.36
N GLU A 546 13.06 -23.05 0.25
CA GLU A 546 14.20 -22.71 -0.59
C GLU A 546 13.98 -23.24 -2.02
N LEU A 547 14.68 -22.71 -3.01
CA LEU A 547 14.47 -23.05 -4.43
C LEU A 547 14.55 -24.54 -4.72
N TRP A 548 15.43 -25.28 -4.02
CA TRP A 548 15.61 -26.74 -4.16
C TRP A 548 14.55 -27.59 -3.43
N SER A 549 13.63 -26.98 -2.67
CA SER A 549 12.70 -27.72 -1.81
C SER A 549 11.50 -28.33 -2.55
N TYR A 550 11.29 -27.97 -3.81
CA TYR A 550 10.10 -28.31 -4.57
C TYR A 550 10.32 -29.32 -5.70
N GLY A 551 11.43 -30.04 -5.66
CA GLY A 551 11.82 -31.04 -6.64
C GLY A 551 12.69 -30.51 -7.77
N GLU A 552 13.42 -31.42 -8.42
CA GLU A 552 14.47 -31.13 -9.39
C GLU A 552 13.99 -30.32 -10.60
N ASP A 553 12.82 -30.67 -11.15
CA ASP A 553 12.31 -30.00 -12.35
C ASP A 553 11.85 -28.57 -12.03
N ASN A 554 11.21 -28.37 -10.90
CA ASN A 554 10.82 -27.03 -10.44
C ASN A 554 12.07 -26.19 -10.11
N TYR A 555 13.08 -26.79 -9.49
CA TYR A 555 14.35 -26.11 -9.21
C TYR A 555 15.01 -25.59 -10.49
N LYS A 556 15.06 -26.40 -11.57
CA LYS A 556 15.58 -25.96 -12.86
C LYS A 556 14.85 -24.77 -13.45
N ILE A 557 13.50 -24.76 -13.34
CA ILE A 557 12.69 -23.65 -13.81
C ILE A 557 12.95 -22.40 -12.97
N MET A 558 12.93 -22.54 -11.63
CA MET A 558 13.17 -21.42 -10.72
C MET A 558 14.58 -20.85 -10.91
N ARG A 559 15.60 -21.70 -11.12
CA ARG A 559 16.97 -21.27 -11.43
C ARG A 559 17.06 -20.47 -12.72
N LYS A 560 16.40 -20.92 -13.80
CA LYS A 560 16.30 -20.17 -15.06
C LYS A 560 15.71 -18.76 -14.84
N TYR A 561 14.66 -18.65 -14.07
CA TYR A 561 14.00 -17.38 -13.81
C TYR A 561 14.79 -16.49 -12.82
N TYR A 562 15.50 -17.09 -11.86
CA TYR A 562 16.47 -16.37 -11.05
C TYR A 562 17.55 -15.72 -11.94
N ASP A 563 18.13 -16.45 -12.88
CA ASP A 563 19.15 -15.93 -13.79
C ASP A 563 18.61 -14.78 -14.66
N ILE A 564 17.32 -14.84 -15.09
CA ILE A 564 16.64 -13.73 -15.77
C ILE A 564 16.56 -12.49 -14.84
N ARG A 565 16.16 -12.65 -13.58
CA ARG A 565 16.10 -11.55 -12.60
C ARG A 565 17.47 -10.88 -12.45
N ILE A 566 18.52 -11.66 -12.29
CA ILE A 566 19.89 -11.14 -12.13
C ILE A 566 20.36 -10.42 -13.40
N SER A 567 20.04 -10.93 -14.58
CA SER A 567 20.39 -10.26 -15.85
C SER A 567 19.74 -8.91 -16.04
N MET A 568 18.60 -8.65 -15.39
CA MET A 568 17.87 -7.39 -15.43
C MET A 568 18.30 -6.38 -14.35
N HIS A 569 19.32 -6.68 -13.52
CA HIS A 569 19.70 -5.84 -12.38
C HIS A 569 19.88 -4.35 -12.74
N GLY A 570 20.60 -4.06 -13.83
CA GLY A 570 20.80 -2.69 -14.32
C GLY A 570 19.49 -1.99 -14.71
N TYR A 571 18.61 -2.72 -15.40
CA TYR A 571 17.29 -2.20 -15.77
C TYR A 571 16.41 -1.93 -14.55
N ILE A 572 16.38 -2.85 -13.59
CA ILE A 572 15.63 -2.70 -12.33
C ILE A 572 16.14 -1.51 -11.53
N ARG A 573 17.46 -1.31 -11.46
CA ARG A 573 18.07 -0.13 -10.84
C ARG A 573 17.56 1.17 -11.48
N ASP A 574 17.50 1.23 -12.81
CA ASP A 574 17.03 2.39 -13.53
C ASP A 574 15.54 2.67 -13.26
N LEU A 575 14.71 1.63 -13.11
CA LEU A 575 13.31 1.77 -12.70
C LEU A 575 13.16 2.29 -11.26
N PHE A 576 13.98 1.83 -10.32
CA PHE A 576 13.99 2.39 -8.96
C PHE A 576 14.45 3.84 -8.93
N ARG A 577 15.37 4.22 -9.81
CA ARG A 577 15.76 5.63 -9.97
C ARG A 577 14.60 6.46 -10.49
N GLU A 578 13.88 6.01 -11.51
CA GLU A 578 12.69 6.68 -12.01
C GLU A 578 11.62 6.84 -10.92
N ALA A 579 11.40 5.81 -10.09
CA ALA A 579 10.48 5.88 -8.96
C ALA A 579 10.91 6.95 -7.93
N SER A 580 12.20 7.10 -7.66
CA SER A 580 12.70 8.11 -6.73
C SER A 580 12.70 9.54 -7.30
N GLU A 581 12.88 9.70 -8.60
CA GLU A 581 12.93 11.00 -9.26
C GLU A 581 11.55 11.58 -9.60
N ASN A 582 10.61 10.75 -10.06
CA ASN A 582 9.30 11.21 -10.54
C ASN A 582 8.09 10.40 -10.02
N GLY A 583 8.32 9.37 -9.17
CA GLY A 583 7.25 8.57 -8.58
C GLY A 583 6.68 7.48 -9.49
N SER A 584 7.26 7.21 -10.67
CA SER A 584 6.78 6.15 -11.56
C SER A 584 6.94 4.77 -10.92
N PRO A 585 5.91 3.92 -10.88
CA PRO A 585 6.02 2.57 -10.35
C PRO A 585 6.84 1.68 -11.30
N LEU A 586 7.40 0.58 -10.76
CA LEU A 586 8.08 -0.43 -11.57
C LEU A 586 7.08 -1.31 -12.32
N MET A 587 6.02 -1.77 -11.62
CA MET A 587 4.87 -2.43 -12.25
C MET A 587 3.86 -1.37 -12.68
N ARG A 588 3.47 -1.37 -13.96
CA ARG A 588 2.64 -0.34 -14.57
C ARG A 588 1.43 -0.95 -15.27
N ALA A 589 0.25 -0.43 -14.98
CA ALA A 589 -0.94 -0.76 -15.78
C ALA A 589 -0.69 -0.43 -17.25
N MET A 590 -1.33 -1.17 -18.17
CA MET A 590 -1.15 -0.94 -19.61
C MET A 590 -1.44 0.51 -20.01
N PHE A 591 -2.50 1.11 -19.49
CA PHE A 591 -2.86 2.51 -19.76
C PHE A 591 -1.85 3.55 -19.20
N TYR A 592 -0.97 3.16 -18.28
CA TYR A 592 0.08 4.04 -17.77
C TYR A 592 1.12 4.37 -18.85
N GLU A 593 1.47 3.37 -19.66
CA GLU A 593 2.42 3.51 -20.78
C GLU A 593 1.73 3.81 -22.12
N PHE A 594 0.46 3.43 -22.27
CA PHE A 594 -0.32 3.60 -23.50
C PHE A 594 -1.69 4.24 -23.21
N PRO A 595 -1.70 5.49 -22.69
CA PRO A 595 -2.96 6.14 -22.29
C PRO A 595 -3.88 6.46 -23.47
N GLU A 596 -3.33 6.57 -24.69
CA GLU A 596 -4.08 6.86 -25.93
C GLU A 596 -4.78 5.63 -26.51
N ASP A 597 -4.42 4.43 -26.05
CA ASP A 597 -5.02 3.18 -26.48
C ASP A 597 -6.18 2.82 -25.53
N GLU A 598 -7.42 3.03 -26.00
CA GLU A 598 -8.62 2.79 -25.19
C GLU A 598 -8.69 1.36 -24.63
N LYS A 599 -8.19 0.35 -25.38
CA LYS A 599 -8.18 -1.03 -24.93
C LYS A 599 -7.28 -1.24 -23.73
N CYS A 600 -6.20 -0.48 -23.61
CA CYS A 600 -5.28 -0.57 -22.49
C CYS A 600 -5.93 -0.21 -21.15
N TRP A 601 -7.00 0.56 -21.13
CA TRP A 601 -7.76 0.89 -19.92
C TRP A 601 -8.65 -0.26 -19.40
N ASP A 602 -8.86 -1.31 -20.20
CA ASP A 602 -9.64 -2.50 -19.84
C ASP A 602 -8.78 -3.73 -19.53
N LEU A 603 -7.47 -3.65 -19.78
CA LEU A 603 -6.56 -4.77 -19.56
C LEU A 603 -6.13 -4.83 -18.09
N GLN A 604 -6.44 -5.94 -17.45
CA GLN A 604 -6.11 -6.17 -16.03
C GLN A 604 -5.33 -7.47 -15.78
N ASP A 605 -5.02 -8.24 -16.82
CA ASP A 605 -4.38 -9.56 -16.76
C ASP A 605 -2.99 -9.59 -17.38
N GLN A 606 -2.49 -8.42 -17.79
CA GLN A 606 -1.16 -8.15 -18.29
C GLN A 606 -0.72 -6.74 -17.90
N TYR A 607 0.57 -6.49 -17.83
CA TYR A 607 1.10 -5.22 -17.38
C TYR A 607 2.47 -4.91 -17.99
N MET A 608 2.93 -3.68 -17.84
CA MET A 608 4.29 -3.26 -18.19
C MET A 608 5.20 -3.31 -16.96
N PHE A 609 6.35 -3.94 -17.08
CA PHE A 609 7.44 -3.81 -16.13
C PHE A 609 8.42 -2.76 -16.65
N GLY A 610 8.28 -1.54 -16.11
CA GLY A 610 8.86 -0.34 -16.72
C GLY A 610 8.31 -0.09 -18.14
N PRO A 611 8.97 0.77 -18.95
CA PRO A 611 8.51 1.09 -20.30
C PRO A 611 8.84 0.01 -21.34
N LYS A 612 9.65 -1.00 -20.97
CA LYS A 612 10.28 -1.92 -21.93
C LYS A 612 9.59 -3.28 -22.03
N TYR A 613 9.21 -3.90 -20.90
CA TYR A 613 8.72 -5.28 -20.90
C TYR A 613 7.22 -5.36 -20.63
N LEU A 614 6.47 -5.97 -21.56
CA LEU A 614 5.10 -6.38 -21.36
C LEU A 614 5.09 -7.80 -20.77
N VAL A 615 4.48 -7.97 -19.62
CA VAL A 615 4.43 -9.23 -18.86
C VAL A 615 3.02 -9.78 -18.88
N ALA A 616 2.86 -11.04 -19.30
CA ALA A 616 1.56 -11.72 -19.39
C ALA A 616 1.57 -13.01 -18.55
N PRO A 617 1.29 -12.93 -17.24
CA PRO A 617 1.31 -14.07 -16.33
C PRO A 617 0.25 -15.12 -16.70
N ILE A 618 0.42 -16.35 -16.20
CA ILE A 618 -0.45 -17.49 -16.41
C ILE A 618 -1.25 -17.76 -15.12
N PHE A 619 -2.58 -17.71 -15.17
CA PHE A 619 -3.44 -17.67 -13.99
C PHE A 619 -4.27 -18.92 -13.73
N HIS A 620 -4.21 -19.92 -14.61
CA HIS A 620 -5.06 -21.10 -14.46
C HIS A 620 -4.21 -22.36 -14.44
N LEU A 621 -4.56 -23.28 -13.57
CA LEU A 621 -3.97 -24.60 -13.52
C LEU A 621 -4.05 -25.28 -14.89
N GLY A 622 -2.94 -25.85 -15.31
CA GLY A 622 -2.84 -26.54 -16.59
C GLY A 622 -2.88 -25.65 -17.84
N GLN A 623 -2.92 -24.35 -17.70
CA GLN A 623 -2.92 -23.41 -18.84
C GLN A 623 -1.55 -23.46 -19.54
N ARG A 624 -1.57 -23.68 -20.87
CA ARG A 624 -0.36 -23.81 -21.71
C ARG A 624 -0.36 -22.87 -22.92
N GLU A 625 -1.34 -22.01 -23.03
CA GLU A 625 -1.47 -20.99 -24.07
C GLU A 625 -1.99 -19.69 -23.44
N ARG A 626 -1.61 -18.55 -24.02
CA ARG A 626 -1.99 -17.23 -23.54
C ARG A 626 -2.31 -16.31 -24.72
N GLU A 627 -3.44 -15.61 -24.63
CA GLU A 627 -3.73 -14.47 -25.50
C GLU A 627 -3.17 -13.20 -24.85
N VAL A 628 -2.42 -12.41 -25.62
CA VAL A 628 -1.76 -11.19 -25.17
C VAL A 628 -2.10 -10.06 -26.13
N TYR A 629 -2.60 -8.96 -25.63
CA TYR A 629 -2.76 -7.75 -26.43
C TYR A 629 -1.45 -6.98 -26.48
N LEU A 630 -0.97 -6.73 -27.68
CA LEU A 630 0.22 -5.92 -27.95
C LEU A 630 -0.25 -4.54 -28.45
N PRO A 631 -0.01 -3.44 -27.70
CA PRO A 631 -0.25 -2.09 -28.21
C PRO A 631 0.55 -1.76 -29.45
N ALA A 632 0.20 -0.69 -30.17
CA ALA A 632 0.90 -0.28 -31.38
C ALA A 632 2.42 -0.16 -31.16
N GLY A 633 3.20 -0.65 -32.12
CA GLY A 633 4.67 -0.74 -32.07
C GLY A 633 5.17 -2.13 -32.39
N THR A 634 6.47 -2.32 -32.38
CA THR A 634 7.10 -3.62 -32.64
C THR A 634 7.50 -4.28 -31.32
N TRP A 635 7.15 -5.55 -31.17
CA TRP A 635 7.36 -6.34 -29.96
C TRP A 635 8.16 -7.60 -30.26
N LYS A 636 9.11 -7.91 -29.41
CA LYS A 636 9.94 -9.11 -29.48
C LYS A 636 9.62 -10.03 -28.33
N ASP A 637 9.19 -11.26 -28.62
CA ASP A 637 9.07 -12.30 -27.60
C ASP A 637 10.47 -12.64 -27.04
N THR A 638 10.65 -12.45 -25.74
CA THR A 638 11.96 -12.65 -25.09
C THR A 638 12.40 -14.11 -25.03
N ARG A 639 11.49 -15.05 -25.29
CA ARG A 639 11.71 -16.49 -25.17
C ARG A 639 12.35 -17.11 -26.42
N ASP A 640 11.94 -16.65 -27.59
CA ASP A 640 12.39 -17.19 -28.88
C ASP A 640 12.91 -16.14 -29.87
N GLY A 641 12.78 -14.86 -29.50
CA GLY A 641 13.22 -13.73 -30.32
C GLY A 641 12.30 -13.37 -31.48
N LYS A 642 11.14 -14.02 -31.60
CA LYS A 642 10.16 -13.72 -32.65
C LYS A 642 9.58 -12.32 -32.47
N THR A 643 9.42 -11.59 -33.57
CA THR A 643 8.86 -10.25 -33.59
C THR A 643 7.41 -10.25 -34.02
N TYR A 644 6.65 -9.31 -33.46
CA TYR A 644 5.23 -9.08 -33.73
C TYR A 644 4.99 -7.60 -33.97
N GLU A 645 4.16 -7.27 -34.94
CA GLU A 645 3.59 -5.94 -35.07
C GLU A 645 2.38 -5.83 -34.12
N GLY A 646 2.34 -4.75 -33.34
CA GLY A 646 1.28 -4.49 -32.35
C GLY A 646 -0.03 -4.01 -32.96
N ALA A 647 -0.87 -3.42 -32.11
CA ALA A 647 -2.27 -3.07 -32.33
C ALA A 647 -3.20 -4.28 -32.50
N GLY A 648 -2.89 -5.39 -31.82
CA GLY A 648 -3.71 -6.60 -31.87
C GLY A 648 -3.39 -7.64 -30.81
N THR A 649 -4.23 -8.67 -30.73
CA THR A 649 -4.05 -9.80 -29.83
C THR A 649 -3.31 -10.92 -30.54
N VAL A 650 -2.29 -11.47 -29.89
CA VAL A 650 -1.55 -12.64 -30.32
C VAL A 650 -1.79 -13.80 -29.36
N LYS A 651 -1.87 -15.02 -29.89
CA LYS A 651 -1.94 -16.23 -29.10
C LYS A 651 -0.57 -16.92 -29.11
N VAL A 652 -0.02 -17.16 -27.94
CA VAL A 652 1.32 -17.74 -27.77
C VAL A 652 1.30 -18.94 -26.84
N SER A 653 2.22 -19.87 -27.05
CA SER A 653 2.44 -21.03 -26.18
C SER A 653 3.01 -20.59 -24.84
N ALA A 654 2.59 -21.26 -23.76
CA ALA A 654 3.03 -20.98 -22.39
C ALA A 654 3.24 -22.29 -21.61
N PRO A 655 4.21 -23.14 -21.99
CA PRO A 655 4.55 -24.33 -21.22
C PRO A 655 4.96 -23.96 -19.80
N LEU A 656 5.01 -24.92 -18.88
CA LEU A 656 5.23 -24.64 -17.44
C LEU A 656 6.54 -23.90 -17.19
N ASP A 657 7.57 -24.20 -17.95
CA ASP A 657 8.89 -23.57 -17.84
C ASP A 657 8.99 -22.19 -18.52
N SER A 658 7.85 -21.61 -18.95
CA SER A 658 7.86 -20.41 -19.79
C SER A 658 6.62 -19.54 -19.54
N MET A 659 6.85 -18.25 -19.25
CA MET A 659 5.83 -17.20 -19.18
C MET A 659 6.04 -16.22 -20.35
N PRO A 660 4.97 -15.80 -21.06
CA PRO A 660 5.11 -14.80 -22.12
C PRO A 660 5.55 -13.45 -21.59
N VAL A 661 6.64 -12.93 -22.15
CA VAL A 661 7.16 -11.59 -21.90
C VAL A 661 7.64 -11.01 -23.24
N PHE A 662 7.18 -9.80 -23.55
CA PHE A 662 7.52 -9.12 -24.80
C PHE A 662 8.32 -7.86 -24.52
N GLU A 663 9.42 -7.71 -25.24
CA GLU A 663 10.26 -6.52 -25.23
C GLU A 663 9.79 -5.56 -26.32
N LYS A 664 9.53 -4.30 -25.97
CA LYS A 664 9.27 -3.23 -26.93
C LYS A 664 10.58 -2.83 -27.62
N ILE A 665 10.64 -2.86 -28.95
CA ILE A 665 11.83 -2.57 -29.74
C ILE A 665 11.61 -1.41 -30.72
#